data_074fe7a5ab97a088f5a8a09d878c9ef7
#
_entry.id   074fe7a5ab97a088f5a8a09d878c9ef7
#
_cell.length_a   1.000
_cell.length_b   1.000
_cell.length_c   1.000
_cell.angle_alpha   90.00
_cell.angle_beta   90.00
_cell.angle_gamma   90.00
#
_symmetry.space_group_name_H-M   'P 1'
#
loop_
_entity.id
_entity.type
_entity.pdbx_description
1 polymer ?
#
loop_
_entity_poly.entity_id
_entity_poly.type
_entity_poly.pdbx_seq_one_letter_code
_entity_poly.pdbx_strand_id
1 'polypeptide(L)'
;MNQYRITKHPILEIPEKQKVIFTWNGKQLSGYAGEMISAALFANGVHIFGHHHKDYSPQGMFCANGQCSQCMVIADGLPVKSCMTPLRDKMVVRSVEGLPKLPEDDHLPKFGDVPIEAVQVLIIGGGPAGLSAAIELGKLGIQTLIVDDKDRLGGKLVLQTHKFFGSVEDSYAGTRGFEIARILEESLSEYPSVQVWLNTTAVAIYSDKIVGLIKNNRYHKIKTEKLLVATGAREKMLSFPGNTLPGVYGAGAFQTLVNRDLVKSSQRVLIVGGGNVGLIAGYHAIQANIEVVALIEALPQVGGYRVHADKLKRLGVPIFTSHTVVAAHGSDRVESVTIARLNRDWAIIAGTQKTFKVDTLLIAVGLAKVNEFYLKAKQWGMDVWCAGDAQEIAEASAAMFTGKIEGFKIAKSLGRVKGSIPTQWDQKATILKSKPGREDRKKPPQKDVGVFPVFHCYQEVPCNPCTSVCPVDAIRTENDEITGLPYIEDLEACTGCASCIAICPGLCVSLVDYREDPEHPLVTLPYEIWRERVTVGQRLPLTDIDGAILGYYPVEKVRTRKKYPGTLLVWLKVDKAVAKSVVGIWVQEQQVEPSKIYEKELPPDDAIVCRCERITAGEIKTAIREGVRDINQLKALTRAGMGACGSKTCRPMIWRIFKEEGIDLATVTDSVDRPLFVEVPIGVLAGVKERFDNRG
;
A
#
# COMPACT_ATOMS: atom_id res chain seq x y z
N MET A 1 -1.98 -19.67 22.19
CA MET A 1 -1.70 -19.37 20.76
C MET A 1 -1.55 -17.86 20.62
N ASN A 2 -0.61 -17.41 19.83
CA ASN A 2 -0.36 -15.97 19.66
C ASN A 2 -1.48 -15.36 18.80
N GLN A 3 -2.43 -14.67 19.44
CA GLN A 3 -3.64 -14.12 18.81
C GLN A 3 -3.34 -13.06 17.73
N TYR A 4 -2.10 -12.58 17.65
CA TYR A 4 -1.66 -11.56 16.69
C TYR A 4 -0.93 -12.17 15.48
N ARG A 5 -0.78 -13.50 15.37
CA ARG A 5 -0.26 -14.14 14.15
C ARG A 5 -1.40 -14.59 13.25
N ILE A 6 -1.26 -14.32 11.96
CA ILE A 6 -2.12 -14.88 10.93
C ILE A 6 -1.59 -16.27 10.60
N THR A 7 -2.27 -17.28 11.09
CA THR A 7 -1.92 -18.71 10.90
C THR A 7 -2.72 -19.37 9.80
N LYS A 8 -3.75 -18.67 9.29
CA LYS A 8 -4.56 -19.04 8.12
C LYS A 8 -4.90 -17.79 7.36
N HIS A 9 -4.94 -17.85 6.04
CA HIS A 9 -5.36 -16.77 5.18
C HIS A 9 -6.10 -17.33 3.95
N PRO A 10 -7.20 -16.71 3.47
CA PRO A 10 -7.97 -17.26 2.35
C PRO A 10 -7.20 -17.30 1.03
N ILE A 11 -6.16 -16.46 0.89
CA ILE A 11 -5.40 -16.26 -0.35
C ILE A 11 -3.92 -16.63 -0.20
N LEU A 12 -3.27 -16.16 0.87
CA LEU A 12 -1.84 -16.34 1.07
C LEU A 12 -1.53 -17.69 1.69
N GLU A 13 -0.51 -18.35 1.19
CA GLU A 13 0.11 -19.49 1.87
C GLU A 13 0.88 -19.01 3.09
N ILE A 14 0.80 -19.76 4.16
CA ILE A 14 1.55 -19.48 5.40
C ILE A 14 2.88 -20.24 5.33
N PRO A 15 3.99 -19.58 5.10
CA PRO A 15 5.28 -20.26 4.98
C PRO A 15 5.76 -20.81 6.33
N GLU A 16 6.40 -21.96 6.31
CA GLU A 16 7.16 -22.43 7.46
C GLU A 16 8.41 -21.53 7.63
N LYS A 17 8.61 -21.05 8.85
CA LYS A 17 9.72 -20.18 9.22
C LYS A 17 10.43 -20.69 10.46
N GLN A 18 11.75 -20.55 10.50
CA GLN A 18 12.56 -20.89 11.68
C GLN A 18 12.18 -19.95 12.84
N LYS A 19 11.77 -20.55 13.97
CA LYS A 19 11.52 -19.79 15.21
C LYS A 19 12.84 -19.39 15.84
N VAL A 20 12.87 -18.19 16.39
CA VAL A 20 13.97 -17.64 17.17
C VAL A 20 13.45 -17.04 18.47
N ILE A 21 14.32 -16.95 19.46
CA ILE A 21 14.05 -16.33 20.76
C ILE A 21 14.84 -15.03 20.84
N PHE A 22 14.19 -13.97 21.25
CA PHE A 22 14.80 -12.67 21.51
C PHE A 22 14.31 -12.06 22.82
N THR A 23 14.92 -11.01 23.30
CA THR A 23 14.45 -10.31 24.50
C THR A 23 13.85 -8.95 24.12
N TRP A 24 12.77 -8.57 24.79
CA TRP A 24 12.18 -7.24 24.79
C TRP A 24 12.10 -6.71 26.21
N ASN A 25 12.87 -5.65 26.52
CA ASN A 25 12.98 -5.07 27.87
C ASN A 25 13.23 -6.14 28.94
N GLY A 26 14.15 -7.08 28.67
CA GLY A 26 14.48 -8.18 29.56
C GLY A 26 13.51 -9.38 29.55
N LYS A 27 12.35 -9.24 28.92
CA LYS A 27 11.37 -10.35 28.80
C LYS A 27 11.62 -11.15 27.54
N GLN A 28 11.65 -12.47 27.66
CA GLN A 28 11.79 -13.39 26.51
C GLN A 28 10.54 -13.41 25.65
N LEU A 29 10.71 -13.21 24.34
CA LEU A 29 9.69 -13.28 23.31
C LEU A 29 10.15 -14.21 22.18
N SER A 30 9.19 -14.67 21.37
CA SER A 30 9.49 -15.48 20.20
C SER A 30 9.15 -14.75 18.91
N GLY A 31 9.94 -15.01 17.87
CA GLY A 31 9.74 -14.49 16.53
C GLY A 31 10.17 -15.48 15.47
N TYR A 32 10.35 -15.00 14.24
CA TYR A 32 10.90 -15.78 13.15
C TYR A 32 12.22 -15.17 12.66
N ALA A 33 13.17 -16.02 12.30
CA ALA A 33 14.44 -15.55 11.74
C ALA A 33 14.21 -14.71 10.49
N GLY A 34 14.83 -13.52 10.42
CA GLY A 34 14.74 -12.61 9.28
C GLY A 34 13.46 -11.78 9.18
N GLU A 35 12.42 -12.02 10.02
CA GLU A 35 11.30 -11.10 10.05
C GLU A 35 11.71 -9.75 10.67
N MET A 36 11.02 -8.67 10.34
CA MET A 36 11.35 -7.36 10.92
C MET A 36 11.04 -7.35 12.42
N ILE A 37 11.91 -6.71 13.23
CA ILE A 37 11.70 -6.57 14.68
C ILE A 37 10.30 -6.04 15.00
N SER A 38 9.80 -5.04 14.24
CA SER A 38 8.45 -4.51 14.43
C SER A 38 7.36 -5.56 14.24
N ALA A 39 7.50 -6.46 13.27
CA ALA A 39 6.55 -7.54 13.03
C ALA A 39 6.56 -8.55 14.19
N ALA A 40 7.74 -8.92 14.69
CA ALA A 40 7.88 -9.77 15.86
C ALA A 40 7.27 -9.14 17.11
N LEU A 41 7.47 -7.85 17.34
CA LEU A 41 6.89 -7.11 18.46
C LEU A 41 5.36 -7.09 18.39
N PHE A 42 4.78 -6.69 17.23
CA PHE A 42 3.32 -6.72 17.03
C PHE A 42 2.75 -8.12 17.21
N ALA A 43 3.44 -9.15 16.70
CA ALA A 43 3.02 -10.54 16.87
C ALA A 43 2.97 -10.99 18.34
N ASN A 44 3.71 -10.34 19.22
CA ASN A 44 3.69 -10.55 20.67
C ASN A 44 2.82 -9.53 21.42
N GLY A 45 2.03 -8.70 20.71
CA GLY A 45 1.14 -7.71 21.31
C GLY A 45 1.82 -6.43 21.79
N VAL A 46 3.07 -6.19 21.37
CA VAL A 46 3.81 -4.96 21.68
C VAL A 46 3.52 -3.95 20.57
N HIS A 47 2.86 -2.86 20.91
CA HIS A 47 2.48 -1.77 20.00
C HIS A 47 3.22 -0.47 20.28
N ILE A 48 3.81 -0.31 21.48
CA ILE A 48 4.57 0.85 21.93
C ILE A 48 6.04 0.47 21.92
N PHE A 49 6.84 1.22 21.17
CA PHE A 49 8.27 0.96 20.97
C PHE A 49 9.18 1.86 21.81
N GLY A 50 8.59 2.80 22.51
CA GLY A 50 9.27 3.73 23.41
C GLY A 50 8.47 4.99 23.66
N HIS A 51 9.11 5.98 24.30
CA HIS A 51 8.52 7.29 24.61
C HIS A 51 9.42 8.41 24.13
N HIS A 52 8.81 9.46 23.60
CA HIS A 52 9.54 10.60 23.04
C HIS A 52 10.15 11.48 24.14
N HIS A 53 11.38 11.96 23.92
CA HIS A 53 12.14 12.73 24.91
C HIS A 53 11.53 14.11 25.24
N LYS A 54 10.74 14.73 24.34
CA LYS A 54 10.18 16.09 24.51
C LYS A 54 8.94 16.10 25.42
N ASP A 55 8.02 15.17 25.21
CA ASP A 55 6.69 15.16 25.82
C ASP A 55 6.28 13.80 26.42
N TYR A 56 7.20 12.85 26.40
CA TYR A 56 6.99 11.48 26.86
C TYR A 56 5.81 10.75 26.21
N SER A 57 5.38 11.21 25.02
CA SER A 57 4.32 10.55 24.27
C SER A 57 4.73 9.17 23.80
N PRO A 58 3.82 8.17 23.80
CA PRO A 58 4.11 6.84 23.32
C PRO A 58 4.41 6.86 21.82
N GLN A 59 5.41 6.08 21.39
CA GLN A 59 5.85 5.95 20.02
C GLN A 59 5.51 4.56 19.47
N GLY A 60 4.98 4.53 18.27
CA GLY A 60 4.65 3.29 17.56
C GLY A 60 5.04 3.37 16.09
N MET A 61 4.63 2.39 15.30
CA MET A 61 4.89 2.37 13.87
C MET A 61 3.89 3.23 13.10
N PHE A 62 4.36 3.87 11.99
CA PHE A 62 3.47 4.57 11.05
C PHE A 62 3.60 4.07 9.61
N CYS A 63 4.81 3.95 9.05
CA CYS A 63 5.01 3.71 7.61
C CYS A 63 5.46 2.28 7.23
N ALA A 64 6.05 1.51 8.12
CA ALA A 64 6.64 0.18 7.91
C ALA A 64 7.63 0.05 6.72
N ASN A 65 8.21 1.17 6.27
CA ASN A 65 9.10 1.22 5.10
C ASN A 65 10.31 2.16 5.29
N GLY A 66 10.71 2.43 6.53
CA GLY A 66 11.89 3.22 6.86
C GLY A 66 11.77 4.74 6.69
N GLN A 67 10.62 5.29 6.26
CA GLN A 67 10.48 6.70 5.89
C GLN A 67 10.18 7.66 7.06
N CYS A 68 9.54 7.19 8.15
CA CYS A 68 9.00 8.07 9.19
C CYS A 68 9.81 8.09 10.50
N SER A 69 10.72 7.16 10.73
CA SER A 69 11.54 7.01 11.96
C SER A 69 10.75 6.95 13.27
N GLN A 70 9.48 6.48 13.25
CA GLN A 70 8.64 6.36 14.45
C GLN A 70 8.81 5.03 15.18
N CYS A 71 9.33 4.01 14.50
CA CYS A 71 9.48 2.66 15.00
C CYS A 71 10.88 2.38 15.56
N MET A 72 11.51 3.38 16.18
CA MET A 72 12.86 3.24 16.74
C MET A 72 12.84 2.32 17.96
N VAL A 73 13.84 1.45 18.02
CA VAL A 73 14.14 0.57 19.17
C VAL A 73 15.65 0.52 19.37
N ILE A 74 16.11 0.04 20.52
CA ILE A 74 17.52 -0.29 20.76
C ILE A 74 17.68 -1.79 20.51
N ALA A 75 18.42 -2.17 19.47
CA ALA A 75 18.72 -3.57 19.18
C ALA A 75 20.24 -3.79 19.33
N ASP A 76 20.62 -4.74 20.19
CA ASP A 76 22.02 -5.05 20.54
C ASP A 76 22.85 -3.79 20.88
N GLY A 77 22.22 -2.86 21.61
CA GLY A 77 22.83 -1.61 22.08
C GLY A 77 22.78 -0.45 21.09
N LEU A 78 22.27 -0.62 19.86
CA LEU A 78 22.23 0.43 18.85
C LEU A 78 20.78 0.86 18.53
N PRO A 79 20.52 2.17 18.35
CA PRO A 79 19.22 2.65 17.91
C PRO A 79 19.00 2.29 16.43
N VAL A 80 17.92 1.56 16.15
CA VAL A 80 17.58 1.09 14.81
C VAL A 80 16.11 1.28 14.50
N LYS A 81 15.76 1.36 13.21
CA LYS A 81 14.37 1.31 12.75
C LYS A 81 13.88 -0.14 12.76
N SER A 82 13.02 -0.49 13.69
CA SER A 82 12.52 -1.87 13.85
C SER A 82 11.82 -2.42 12.60
N CYS A 83 11.24 -1.56 11.76
CA CYS A 83 10.60 -1.95 10.50
C CYS A 83 11.58 -2.27 9.36
N MET A 84 12.88 -2.00 9.55
CA MET A 84 13.94 -2.22 8.57
C MET A 84 15.06 -3.14 9.10
N THR A 85 14.94 -3.62 10.33
CA THR A 85 15.97 -4.43 10.97
C THR A 85 15.47 -5.86 11.14
N PRO A 86 16.12 -6.86 10.48
CA PRO A 86 15.77 -8.25 10.61
C PRO A 86 16.05 -8.79 12.02
N LEU A 87 15.14 -9.61 12.52
CA LEU A 87 15.28 -10.30 13.80
C LEU A 87 16.25 -11.49 13.68
N ARG A 88 17.10 -11.66 14.68
CA ARG A 88 18.05 -12.77 14.82
C ARG A 88 17.84 -13.49 16.16
N ASP A 89 18.28 -14.73 16.23
CA ASP A 89 18.25 -15.46 17.50
C ASP A 89 19.10 -14.77 18.58
N LYS A 90 18.59 -14.78 19.82
CA LYS A 90 19.20 -14.16 21.01
C LYS A 90 19.39 -12.65 20.94
N MET A 91 18.79 -11.95 19.96
CA MET A 91 18.85 -10.49 19.85
C MET A 91 18.28 -9.83 21.11
N VAL A 92 18.97 -8.80 21.62
CA VAL A 92 18.51 -8.00 22.76
C VAL A 92 17.85 -6.72 22.24
N VAL A 93 16.55 -6.61 22.39
CA VAL A 93 15.75 -5.45 21.94
C VAL A 93 15.17 -4.74 23.16
N ARG A 94 15.25 -3.40 23.15
CA ARG A 94 14.69 -2.53 24.20
C ARG A 94 13.94 -1.38 23.59
N SER A 95 12.96 -0.85 24.34
CA SER A 95 12.29 0.39 24.01
C SER A 95 13.25 1.59 24.04
N VAL A 96 12.94 2.63 23.27
CA VAL A 96 13.62 3.92 23.34
C VAL A 96 12.92 4.79 24.35
N GLU A 97 13.54 5.03 25.49
CA GLU A 97 13.02 5.89 26.53
C GLU A 97 13.78 7.24 26.50
N GLY A 98 13.18 8.23 25.88
CA GLY A 98 13.83 9.52 25.67
C GLY A 98 14.88 9.50 24.56
N LEU A 99 16.07 10.07 24.82
CA LEU A 99 17.18 10.02 23.87
C LEU A 99 17.98 8.73 24.04
N PRO A 100 18.30 8.03 22.94
CA PRO A 100 19.07 6.81 23.01
C PRO A 100 20.52 7.10 23.48
N LYS A 101 21.00 6.33 24.46
CA LYS A 101 22.41 6.31 24.84
C LYS A 101 23.13 5.32 23.94
N LEU A 102 24.24 5.74 23.33
CA LEU A 102 25.11 4.85 22.60
C LEU A 102 25.99 4.05 23.56
N PRO A 103 26.38 2.82 23.22
CA PRO A 103 27.34 2.07 23.99
C PRO A 103 28.69 2.84 24.08
N GLU A 104 29.28 2.84 25.23
CA GLU A 104 30.68 3.28 25.38
C GLU A 104 31.60 2.26 24.68
N ASP A 105 32.51 2.75 23.86
CA ASP A 105 33.44 1.92 23.12
C ASP A 105 34.72 2.70 22.81
N ASP A 106 35.79 2.37 23.53
CA ASP A 106 37.11 2.99 23.43
C ASP A 106 38.01 2.33 22.35
N HIS A 107 37.49 1.32 21.63
CA HIS A 107 38.29 0.66 20.60
C HIS A 107 38.40 1.56 19.37
N LEU A 108 39.61 1.80 18.93
CA LEU A 108 39.87 2.48 17.67
C LEU A 108 39.40 1.59 16.50
N PRO A 109 38.45 2.05 15.69
CA PRO A 109 37.98 1.25 14.59
C PRO A 109 39.04 1.10 13.49
N LYS A 110 39.12 -0.09 12.90
CA LYS A 110 39.92 -0.30 11.67
C LYS A 110 39.07 0.10 10.47
N PHE A 111 39.57 1.03 9.69
CA PHE A 111 38.96 1.49 8.44
C PHE A 111 39.42 0.62 7.29
N GLY A 112 38.53 0.46 6.31
CA GLY A 112 38.83 -0.20 5.04
C GLY A 112 38.57 0.72 3.88
N ASP A 113 39.12 0.38 2.74
CA ASP A 113 38.84 1.09 1.51
C ASP A 113 37.37 0.93 1.12
N VAL A 114 36.79 2.01 0.60
CA VAL A 114 35.47 2.02 0.01
C VAL A 114 35.65 2.12 -1.51
N PRO A 115 35.65 0.98 -2.23
CA PRO A 115 35.89 0.97 -3.66
C PRO A 115 34.78 1.65 -4.43
N ILE A 116 35.11 2.15 -5.62
CA ILE A 116 34.16 2.64 -6.59
C ILE A 116 33.94 1.52 -7.61
N GLU A 117 32.70 1.05 -7.69
CA GLU A 117 32.26 0.06 -8.68
C GLU A 117 31.59 0.80 -9.85
N ALA A 118 31.79 0.33 -11.10
CA ALA A 118 31.18 0.90 -12.28
C ALA A 118 30.12 -0.02 -12.85
N VAL A 119 28.97 0.53 -13.23
CA VAL A 119 27.88 -0.18 -13.91
C VAL A 119 27.34 0.67 -15.05
N GLN A 120 26.88 0.06 -16.13
CA GLN A 120 26.33 0.79 -17.26
C GLN A 120 24.99 1.45 -16.91
N VAL A 121 24.07 0.67 -16.30
CA VAL A 121 22.78 1.16 -15.84
C VAL A 121 22.59 0.79 -14.37
N LEU A 122 22.27 1.77 -13.53
CA LEU A 122 21.81 1.55 -12.16
C LEU A 122 20.31 1.82 -12.06
N ILE A 123 19.56 0.88 -11.49
CA ILE A 123 18.14 1.03 -11.16
C ILE A 123 17.98 1.05 -9.65
N ILE A 124 17.43 2.13 -9.09
CA ILE A 124 17.08 2.23 -7.68
C ILE A 124 15.60 1.88 -7.50
N GLY A 125 15.32 0.70 -6.95
CA GLY A 125 14.00 0.16 -6.70
C GLY A 125 13.62 -1.01 -7.60
N GLY A 126 13.47 -2.19 -6.99
CA GLY A 126 13.07 -3.46 -7.63
C GLY A 126 11.55 -3.70 -7.61
N GLY A 127 10.74 -2.63 -7.63
CA GLY A 127 9.29 -2.70 -7.79
C GLY A 127 8.87 -2.93 -9.26
N PRO A 128 7.54 -2.91 -9.56
CA PRO A 128 7.04 -3.22 -10.90
C PRO A 128 7.66 -2.38 -12.02
N ALA A 129 7.91 -1.10 -11.78
CA ALA A 129 8.54 -0.22 -12.76
C ALA A 129 10.02 -0.58 -12.98
N GLY A 130 10.80 -0.79 -11.91
CA GLY A 130 12.21 -1.15 -12.01
C GLY A 130 12.41 -2.50 -12.66
N LEU A 131 11.59 -3.51 -12.30
CA LEU A 131 11.62 -4.84 -12.92
C LEU A 131 11.30 -4.80 -14.41
N SER A 132 10.22 -4.08 -14.80
CA SER A 132 9.85 -3.96 -16.21
C SER A 132 10.94 -3.25 -17.03
N ALA A 133 11.58 -2.22 -16.49
CA ALA A 133 12.71 -1.55 -17.13
C ALA A 133 13.91 -2.48 -17.28
N ALA A 134 14.25 -3.24 -16.23
CA ALA A 134 15.38 -4.16 -16.23
C ALA A 134 15.19 -5.31 -17.22
N ILE A 135 13.95 -5.83 -17.35
CA ILE A 135 13.61 -6.84 -18.37
C ILE A 135 13.87 -6.29 -19.78
N GLU A 136 13.43 -5.07 -20.10
CA GLU A 136 13.69 -4.47 -21.41
C GLU A 136 15.19 -4.24 -21.68
N LEU A 137 15.95 -3.85 -20.67
CA LEU A 137 17.41 -3.70 -20.77
C LEU A 137 18.10 -5.07 -20.89
N GLY A 138 17.65 -6.06 -20.15
CA GLY A 138 18.15 -7.42 -20.16
C GLY A 138 17.99 -8.11 -21.52
N LYS A 139 16.84 -7.93 -22.19
CA LYS A 139 16.60 -8.41 -23.58
C LYS A 139 17.65 -7.92 -24.56
N LEU A 140 18.29 -6.80 -24.28
CA LEU A 140 19.32 -6.18 -25.12
C LEU A 140 20.75 -6.44 -24.62
N GLY A 141 20.91 -7.26 -23.59
CA GLY A 141 22.20 -7.59 -22.98
C GLY A 141 22.91 -6.41 -22.32
N ILE A 142 22.15 -5.37 -21.90
CA ILE A 142 22.72 -4.17 -21.26
C ILE A 142 23.06 -4.49 -19.80
N GLN A 143 24.30 -4.20 -19.39
CA GLN A 143 24.77 -4.43 -18.02
C GLN A 143 24.03 -3.52 -17.04
N THR A 144 23.16 -4.12 -16.23
CA THR A 144 22.25 -3.42 -15.35
C THR A 144 22.37 -3.93 -13.92
N LEU A 145 22.44 -3.01 -12.94
CA LEU A 145 22.34 -3.32 -11.52
C LEU A 145 21.01 -2.79 -10.98
N ILE A 146 20.18 -3.68 -10.42
CA ILE A 146 19.02 -3.29 -9.62
C ILE A 146 19.41 -3.32 -8.15
N VAL A 147 19.06 -2.27 -7.40
CA VAL A 147 19.20 -2.23 -5.95
C VAL A 147 17.83 -2.03 -5.29
N ASP A 148 17.53 -2.84 -4.27
CA ASP A 148 16.30 -2.71 -3.47
C ASP A 148 16.60 -2.86 -1.99
N ASP A 149 15.95 -2.04 -1.16
CA ASP A 149 16.13 -2.02 0.29
C ASP A 149 15.38 -3.15 1.02
N LYS A 150 14.70 -4.02 0.30
CA LYS A 150 13.95 -5.17 0.80
C LYS A 150 14.69 -6.49 0.54
N ASP A 151 14.19 -7.53 1.18
CA ASP A 151 14.67 -8.92 1.07
C ASP A 151 14.22 -9.64 -0.22
N ARG A 152 13.38 -8.99 -1.03
CA ARG A 152 12.80 -9.56 -2.26
C ARG A 152 12.39 -8.47 -3.24
N LEU A 153 12.30 -8.84 -4.52
CA LEU A 153 11.80 -8.00 -5.59
C LEU A 153 10.25 -7.91 -5.59
N GLY A 154 9.70 -7.03 -6.42
CA GLY A 154 8.26 -6.83 -6.61
C GLY A 154 7.69 -5.61 -5.89
N GLY A 155 8.40 -4.99 -4.97
CA GLY A 155 7.97 -3.77 -4.28
C GLY A 155 6.60 -3.92 -3.62
N LYS A 156 5.66 -3.02 -3.93
CA LYS A 156 4.30 -3.07 -3.37
C LYS A 156 3.41 -4.18 -3.93
N LEU A 157 3.77 -4.80 -5.06
CA LEU A 157 3.04 -5.95 -5.61
C LEU A 157 2.96 -7.11 -4.62
N VAL A 158 4.02 -7.36 -3.86
CA VAL A 158 4.07 -8.46 -2.86
C VAL A 158 3.05 -8.34 -1.74
N LEU A 159 2.45 -7.16 -1.56
CA LEU A 159 1.42 -6.88 -0.54
C LEU A 159 -0.01 -7.07 -1.06
N GLN A 160 -0.20 -7.29 -2.38
CA GLN A 160 -1.50 -7.22 -3.03
C GLN A 160 -2.10 -8.61 -3.23
N THR A 161 -3.07 -8.96 -2.38
CA THR A 161 -3.83 -10.23 -2.47
C THR A 161 -5.00 -10.16 -3.42
N HIS A 162 -5.41 -8.96 -3.85
CA HIS A 162 -6.45 -8.78 -4.86
C HIS A 162 -5.91 -8.99 -6.27
N LYS A 163 -6.80 -9.28 -7.21
CA LYS A 163 -6.49 -9.38 -8.64
C LYS A 163 -6.40 -7.99 -9.26
N PHE A 164 -5.52 -7.81 -10.24
CA PHE A 164 -5.31 -6.54 -10.90
C PHE A 164 -6.25 -6.31 -12.08
N PHE A 165 -6.48 -5.02 -12.34
CA PHE A 165 -7.17 -4.50 -13.50
C PHE A 165 -6.23 -4.39 -14.71
N GLY A 166 -6.77 -4.09 -15.88
CA GLY A 166 -6.04 -3.98 -17.13
C GLY A 166 -6.41 -5.08 -18.09
N SER A 167 -5.51 -5.38 -19.05
CA SER A 167 -5.60 -6.54 -19.93
C SER A 167 -4.78 -7.72 -19.42
N VAL A 168 -5.16 -8.94 -19.81
CA VAL A 168 -4.40 -10.16 -19.47
C VAL A 168 -2.99 -10.10 -20.06
N GLU A 169 -2.87 -9.62 -21.30
CA GLU A 169 -1.62 -9.60 -22.07
C GLU A 169 -0.63 -8.53 -21.57
N ASP A 170 -1.12 -7.33 -21.29
CA ASP A 170 -0.24 -6.19 -21.01
C ASP A 170 0.07 -6.00 -19.54
N SER A 171 -0.82 -6.40 -18.64
CA SER A 171 -0.73 -6.11 -17.21
C SER A 171 -1.10 -7.26 -16.29
N TYR A 172 -1.22 -8.47 -16.85
CA TYR A 172 -1.58 -9.67 -16.09
C TYR A 172 -2.93 -9.54 -15.36
N ALA A 173 -3.91 -8.85 -15.97
CA ALA A 173 -5.22 -8.64 -15.35
C ALA A 173 -5.87 -9.97 -14.94
N GLY A 174 -6.53 -9.97 -13.78
CA GLY A 174 -7.08 -11.18 -13.18
C GLY A 174 -6.07 -12.02 -12.39
N THR A 175 -4.79 -11.63 -12.37
CA THR A 175 -3.72 -12.21 -11.55
C THR A 175 -3.49 -11.37 -10.30
N ARG A 176 -3.08 -11.97 -9.20
CA ARG A 176 -2.85 -11.27 -7.93
C ARG A 176 -1.49 -10.57 -7.94
N GLY A 177 -1.37 -9.46 -7.20
CA GLY A 177 -0.14 -8.69 -7.22
C GLY A 177 1.11 -9.47 -6.82
N PHE A 178 1.06 -10.29 -5.77
CA PHE A 178 2.20 -11.10 -5.36
C PHE A 178 2.59 -12.18 -6.41
N GLU A 179 1.62 -12.68 -7.17
CA GLU A 179 1.88 -13.60 -8.29
C GLU A 179 2.53 -12.86 -9.47
N ILE A 180 2.07 -11.62 -9.77
CA ILE A 180 2.70 -10.76 -10.79
C ILE A 180 4.15 -10.45 -10.42
N ALA A 181 4.42 -10.15 -9.13
CA ALA A 181 5.79 -9.93 -8.66
C ALA A 181 6.70 -11.12 -8.97
N ARG A 182 6.22 -12.36 -8.72
CA ARG A 182 6.94 -13.60 -9.03
C ARG A 182 7.15 -13.78 -10.53
N ILE A 183 6.13 -13.53 -11.35
CA ILE A 183 6.25 -13.63 -12.81
C ILE A 183 7.33 -12.67 -13.34
N LEU A 184 7.37 -11.43 -12.85
CA LEU A 184 8.38 -10.45 -13.25
C LEU A 184 9.79 -10.85 -12.78
N GLU A 185 9.93 -11.39 -11.60
CA GLU A 185 11.21 -11.88 -11.07
C GLU A 185 11.70 -13.10 -11.85
N GLU A 186 10.83 -14.06 -12.15
CA GLU A 186 11.14 -15.21 -12.98
C GLU A 186 11.58 -14.79 -14.39
N SER A 187 10.87 -13.86 -15.02
CA SER A 187 11.27 -13.30 -16.33
C SER A 187 12.62 -12.60 -16.28
N LEU A 188 12.95 -11.92 -15.18
CA LEU A 188 14.25 -11.26 -15.03
C LEU A 188 15.40 -12.24 -14.96
N SER A 189 15.20 -13.43 -14.39
CA SER A 189 16.21 -14.48 -14.24
C SER A 189 16.73 -15.01 -15.57
N GLU A 190 16.01 -14.78 -16.68
CA GLU A 190 16.42 -15.15 -18.03
C GLU A 190 17.58 -14.28 -18.57
N TYR A 191 17.90 -13.14 -17.92
CA TYR A 191 18.85 -12.16 -18.42
C TYR A 191 20.10 -12.03 -17.52
N PRO A 192 21.18 -12.75 -17.81
CA PRO A 192 22.41 -12.73 -16.99
C PRO A 192 23.14 -11.36 -16.96
N SER A 193 22.79 -10.45 -17.87
CA SER A 193 23.29 -9.07 -17.87
C SER A 193 22.71 -8.20 -16.75
N VAL A 194 21.66 -8.70 -16.04
CA VAL A 194 21.03 -7.97 -14.94
C VAL A 194 21.44 -8.58 -13.62
N GLN A 195 22.11 -7.79 -12.79
CA GLN A 195 22.45 -8.13 -11.41
C GLN A 195 21.44 -7.54 -10.44
N VAL A 196 21.15 -8.24 -9.36
CA VAL A 196 20.21 -7.79 -8.31
C VAL A 196 20.92 -7.74 -6.96
N TRP A 197 20.84 -6.60 -6.30
CA TRP A 197 21.27 -6.43 -4.92
C TRP A 197 20.06 -6.12 -4.03
N LEU A 198 19.61 -7.12 -3.30
CA LEU A 198 18.61 -7.01 -2.24
C LEU A 198 19.25 -6.52 -0.93
N ASN A 199 18.40 -6.11 0.03
CA ASN A 199 18.84 -5.52 1.30
C ASN A 199 19.85 -4.40 1.10
N THR A 200 19.70 -3.63 0.02
CA THR A 200 20.65 -2.60 -0.40
C THR A 200 19.93 -1.26 -0.49
N THR A 201 20.29 -0.35 0.42
CA THR A 201 19.67 0.97 0.52
C THR A 201 20.47 2.02 -0.21
N ALA A 202 19.88 2.71 -1.17
CA ALA A 202 20.47 3.92 -1.73
C ALA A 202 20.36 5.05 -0.70
N VAL A 203 21.47 5.76 -0.45
CA VAL A 203 21.54 6.76 0.63
C VAL A 203 21.85 8.17 0.15
N ALA A 204 22.58 8.32 -0.95
CA ALA A 204 22.94 9.64 -1.48
C ALA A 204 23.26 9.61 -2.97
N ILE A 205 23.20 10.82 -3.58
CA ILE A 205 23.85 11.12 -4.85
C ILE A 205 24.71 12.36 -4.63
N TYR A 206 25.98 12.25 -4.99
CA TYR A 206 26.98 13.29 -4.77
C TYR A 206 27.25 14.12 -6.02
N SER A 207 27.92 15.26 -5.83
CA SER A 207 28.23 16.19 -6.92
C SER A 207 29.22 15.64 -7.97
N ASP A 208 30.02 14.65 -7.59
CA ASP A 208 30.90 13.89 -8.46
C ASP A 208 30.20 12.76 -9.24
N LYS A 209 28.85 12.75 -9.20
CA LYS A 209 27.97 11.77 -9.87
C LYS A 209 28.10 10.33 -9.34
N ILE A 210 28.61 10.17 -8.11
CA ILE A 210 28.64 8.90 -7.42
C ILE A 210 27.32 8.66 -6.69
N VAL A 211 26.80 7.44 -6.76
CA VAL A 211 25.67 6.97 -5.97
C VAL A 211 26.16 6.17 -4.79
N GLY A 212 25.80 6.60 -3.57
CA GLY A 212 26.14 5.90 -2.34
C GLY A 212 25.08 4.85 -1.98
N LEU A 213 25.50 3.62 -1.73
CA LEU A 213 24.67 2.50 -1.34
C LEU A 213 25.16 1.88 -0.04
N ILE A 214 24.23 1.33 0.75
CA ILE A 214 24.55 0.48 1.90
C ILE A 214 24.06 -0.93 1.63
N LYS A 215 24.96 -1.91 1.64
CA LYS A 215 24.67 -3.34 1.50
C LYS A 215 25.35 -4.10 2.62
N ASN A 216 24.60 -4.91 3.37
CA ASN A 216 25.17 -5.69 4.49
C ASN A 216 26.02 -4.85 5.46
N ASN A 217 25.51 -3.68 5.86
CA ASN A 217 26.22 -2.69 6.69
C ASN A 217 27.57 -2.20 6.13
N ARG A 218 27.81 -2.35 4.84
CA ARG A 218 29.00 -1.82 4.15
C ARG A 218 28.61 -0.73 3.17
N TYR A 219 29.42 0.31 3.10
CA TYR A 219 29.24 1.40 2.15
C TYR A 219 29.87 1.05 0.80
N HIS A 220 29.09 1.23 -0.27
CA HIS A 220 29.51 1.06 -1.66
C HIS A 220 29.32 2.38 -2.42
N LYS A 221 30.22 2.70 -3.30
CA LYS A 221 30.17 3.84 -4.22
C LYS A 221 29.98 3.33 -5.64
N ILE A 222 28.90 3.72 -6.28
CA ILE A 222 28.59 3.27 -7.65
C ILE A 222 28.71 4.44 -8.61
N LYS A 223 29.53 4.28 -9.64
CA LYS A 223 29.58 5.14 -10.81
C LYS A 223 28.74 4.51 -11.92
N THR A 224 27.75 5.21 -12.44
CA THR A 224 26.86 4.69 -13.49
C THR A 224 26.80 5.65 -14.67
N GLU A 225 26.67 5.09 -15.90
CA GLU A 225 26.45 5.90 -17.09
C GLU A 225 25.01 6.41 -17.13
N LYS A 226 24.04 5.54 -16.77
CA LYS A 226 22.61 5.84 -16.78
C LYS A 226 21.97 5.44 -15.44
N LEU A 227 21.11 6.32 -14.92
CA LEU A 227 20.41 6.08 -13.67
C LEU A 227 18.90 6.04 -13.89
N LEU A 228 18.22 5.01 -13.40
CA LEU A 228 16.76 4.95 -13.31
C LEU A 228 16.34 4.99 -11.85
N VAL A 229 15.46 5.92 -11.50
CA VAL A 229 14.83 6.02 -10.18
C VAL A 229 13.42 5.45 -10.26
N ALA A 230 13.21 4.31 -9.59
CA ALA A 230 11.94 3.56 -9.54
C ALA A 230 11.52 3.28 -8.08
N THR A 231 11.79 4.21 -7.19
CA THR A 231 11.66 4.13 -5.74
C THR A 231 10.22 4.16 -5.21
N GLY A 232 9.24 4.32 -6.11
CA GLY A 232 7.82 4.27 -5.75
C GLY A 232 7.34 5.52 -5.00
N ALA A 233 6.44 5.31 -4.03
CA ALA A 233 5.78 6.38 -3.29
C ALA A 233 5.76 6.13 -1.78
N ARG A 234 5.56 7.20 -1.02
CA ARG A 234 5.30 7.18 0.43
C ARG A 234 3.91 7.72 0.74
N GLU A 235 3.36 7.30 1.87
CA GLU A 235 2.04 7.74 2.31
C GLU A 235 2.07 9.17 2.85
N LYS A 236 1.03 9.92 2.49
CA LYS A 236 0.74 11.22 3.10
C LYS A 236 0.11 11.03 4.47
N MET A 237 0.30 12.03 5.33
CA MET A 237 -0.26 12.09 6.67
C MET A 237 -1.40 13.11 6.73
N LEU A 238 -2.19 13.00 7.81
CA LEU A 238 -3.12 14.03 8.28
C LEU A 238 -2.68 14.56 9.64
N SER A 239 -2.94 15.84 9.86
CA SER A 239 -2.79 16.51 11.14
C SER A 239 -4.16 16.64 11.79
N PHE A 240 -4.34 15.98 12.92
CA PHE A 240 -5.52 16.02 13.80
C PHE A 240 -5.09 15.61 15.21
N PRO A 241 -5.77 16.01 16.25
CA PRO A 241 -5.45 15.62 17.62
C PRO A 241 -5.40 14.10 17.78
N GLY A 242 -4.35 13.59 18.43
CA GLY A 242 -4.12 12.14 18.59
C GLY A 242 -3.55 11.41 17.38
N ASN A 243 -3.17 12.14 16.32
CA ASN A 243 -2.68 11.54 15.05
C ASN A 243 -1.36 10.76 15.16
N THR A 244 -0.70 10.80 16.31
CA THR A 244 0.56 10.07 16.56
C THR A 244 0.43 8.95 17.58
N LEU A 245 -0.77 8.71 18.10
CA LEU A 245 -1.01 7.58 19.00
C LEU A 245 -0.63 6.26 18.31
N PRO A 246 0.04 5.32 18.99
CA PRO A 246 0.19 3.94 18.52
C PRO A 246 -1.18 3.36 18.12
N GLY A 247 -1.25 2.79 16.91
CA GLY A 247 -2.53 2.41 16.29
C GLY A 247 -2.97 3.36 15.17
N VAL A 248 -2.37 4.57 15.05
CA VAL A 248 -2.54 5.43 13.87
C VAL A 248 -1.39 5.15 12.91
N TYR A 249 -1.65 4.45 11.81
CA TYR A 249 -0.65 4.18 10.78
C TYR A 249 -1.19 4.28 9.36
N GLY A 250 -0.28 4.32 8.40
CA GLY A 250 -0.61 4.33 6.99
C GLY A 250 -1.20 3.00 6.53
N ALA A 251 -2.07 3.04 5.54
CA ALA A 251 -2.68 1.84 4.97
C ALA A 251 -1.65 0.87 4.37
N GLY A 252 -0.53 1.37 3.79
CA GLY A 252 0.55 0.52 3.29
C GLY A 252 1.37 -0.13 4.39
N ALA A 253 1.48 0.50 5.57
CA ALA A 253 2.07 -0.12 6.75
C ALA A 253 1.20 -1.29 7.23
N PHE A 254 -0.12 -1.08 7.28
CA PHE A 254 -1.09 -2.12 7.58
C PHE A 254 -0.98 -3.31 6.62
N GLN A 255 -1.01 -3.05 5.30
CA GLN A 255 -0.84 -4.09 4.28
C GLN A 255 0.49 -4.84 4.43
N THR A 256 1.56 -4.14 4.81
CA THR A 256 2.88 -4.75 5.05
C THR A 256 2.81 -5.75 6.20
N LEU A 257 2.24 -5.37 7.34
CA LEU A 257 2.08 -6.26 8.50
C LEU A 257 1.19 -7.46 8.17
N VAL A 258 0.04 -7.21 7.54
CA VAL A 258 -0.99 -8.25 7.32
C VAL A 258 -0.58 -9.20 6.20
N ASN A 259 -0.14 -8.69 5.05
CA ASN A 259 0.04 -9.51 3.85
C ASN A 259 1.49 -10.01 3.64
N ARG A 260 2.51 -9.27 4.12
CA ARG A 260 3.91 -9.71 4.04
C ARG A 260 4.35 -10.44 5.30
N ASP A 261 4.09 -9.81 6.46
CA ASP A 261 4.60 -10.29 7.74
C ASP A 261 3.64 -11.28 8.42
N LEU A 262 2.42 -11.40 7.91
CA LEU A 262 1.36 -12.27 8.44
C LEU A 262 1.08 -12.00 9.93
N VAL A 263 0.99 -10.72 10.27
CA VAL A 263 0.71 -10.24 11.61
C VAL A 263 -0.64 -9.52 11.63
N LYS A 264 -1.53 -9.97 12.48
CA LYS A 264 -2.83 -9.34 12.76
C LYS A 264 -2.60 -8.14 13.67
N SER A 265 -2.28 -6.99 13.07
CA SER A 265 -1.90 -5.77 13.80
C SER A 265 -3.07 -5.08 14.50
N SER A 266 -4.31 -5.50 14.22
CA SER A 266 -5.54 -4.84 14.64
C SER A 266 -6.64 -5.85 14.87
N GLN A 267 -7.64 -5.52 15.69
CA GLN A 267 -8.90 -6.24 15.78
C GLN A 267 -10.01 -5.47 15.08
N ARG A 268 -10.03 -4.14 15.23
CA ARG A 268 -11.07 -3.24 14.74
C ARG A 268 -10.45 -1.98 14.15
N VAL A 269 -10.69 -1.74 12.85
CA VAL A 269 -10.10 -0.61 12.12
C VAL A 269 -11.15 0.36 11.61
N LEU A 270 -10.83 1.65 11.67
CA LEU A 270 -11.48 2.71 10.89
C LEU A 270 -10.50 3.20 9.83
N ILE A 271 -10.98 3.45 8.60
CA ILE A 271 -10.13 3.83 7.47
C ILE A 271 -10.48 5.25 7.03
N VAL A 272 -9.47 6.10 6.88
CA VAL A 272 -9.60 7.48 6.36
C VAL A 272 -9.05 7.55 4.95
N GLY A 273 -9.93 7.82 3.99
CA GLY A 273 -9.63 7.95 2.57
C GLY A 273 -10.22 6.84 1.70
N GLY A 274 -11.14 7.22 0.81
CA GLY A 274 -11.85 6.36 -0.14
C GLY A 274 -11.17 6.26 -1.51
N GLY A 275 -9.85 6.50 -1.59
CA GLY A 275 -9.05 6.15 -2.76
C GLY A 275 -8.80 4.63 -2.85
N ASN A 276 -8.23 4.14 -3.97
CA ASN A 276 -7.98 2.71 -4.17
C ASN A 276 -7.21 2.08 -3.01
N VAL A 277 -6.21 2.75 -2.45
CA VAL A 277 -5.39 2.23 -1.34
C VAL A 277 -6.25 1.96 -0.09
N GLY A 278 -7.13 2.89 0.30
CA GLY A 278 -8.01 2.71 1.46
C GLY A 278 -9.05 1.61 1.27
N LEU A 279 -9.69 1.59 0.08
CA LEU A 279 -10.68 0.59 -0.28
C LEU A 279 -10.07 -0.83 -0.33
N ILE A 280 -8.87 -0.97 -0.90
CA ILE A 280 -8.14 -2.23 -0.95
C ILE A 280 -7.66 -2.66 0.44
N ALA A 281 -7.18 -1.72 1.28
CA ALA A 281 -6.78 -2.02 2.64
C ALA A 281 -7.95 -2.55 3.49
N GLY A 282 -9.16 -2.00 3.30
CA GLY A 282 -10.38 -2.51 3.90
C GLY A 282 -10.68 -3.96 3.49
N TYR A 283 -10.51 -4.29 2.23
CA TYR A 283 -10.66 -5.66 1.74
C TYR A 283 -9.62 -6.61 2.34
N HIS A 284 -8.35 -6.19 2.41
CA HIS A 284 -7.28 -6.97 3.06
C HIS A 284 -7.53 -7.16 4.56
N ALA A 285 -8.12 -6.17 5.25
CA ALA A 285 -8.49 -6.31 6.65
C ALA A 285 -9.51 -7.45 6.84
N ILE A 286 -10.56 -7.48 6.01
CA ILE A 286 -11.56 -8.55 6.06
C ILE A 286 -10.94 -9.92 5.76
N GLN A 287 -10.03 -10.02 4.78
CA GLN A 287 -9.29 -11.25 4.48
C GLN A 287 -8.43 -11.71 5.68
N ALA A 288 -7.90 -10.79 6.46
CA ALA A 288 -7.13 -11.07 7.67
C ALA A 288 -8.00 -11.30 8.93
N ASN A 289 -9.32 -11.39 8.78
CA ASN A 289 -10.27 -11.48 9.89
C ASN A 289 -10.16 -10.31 10.87
N ILE A 290 -10.05 -9.10 10.33
CA ILE A 290 -10.05 -7.84 11.07
C ILE A 290 -11.36 -7.11 10.72
N GLU A 291 -12.08 -6.66 11.74
CA GLU A 291 -13.33 -5.91 11.57
C GLU A 291 -13.06 -4.52 11.00
N VAL A 292 -13.71 -4.17 9.89
CA VAL A 292 -13.69 -2.82 9.33
C VAL A 292 -14.93 -2.08 9.79
N VAL A 293 -14.79 -1.27 10.83
CA VAL A 293 -15.89 -0.55 11.47
C VAL A 293 -16.53 0.47 10.52
N ALA A 294 -15.69 1.21 9.80
CA ALA A 294 -16.12 2.15 8.77
C ALA A 294 -14.96 2.57 7.87
N LEU A 295 -15.29 3.04 6.67
CA LEU A 295 -14.41 3.83 5.83
C LEU A 295 -15.01 5.23 5.66
N ILE A 296 -14.21 6.27 5.82
CA ILE A 296 -14.62 7.66 5.61
C ILE A 296 -13.88 8.30 4.45
N GLU A 297 -14.59 9.14 3.70
CA GLU A 297 -14.07 9.91 2.58
C GLU A 297 -14.53 11.37 2.72
N ALA A 298 -13.60 12.30 2.58
CA ALA A 298 -13.87 13.73 2.71
C ALA A 298 -14.66 14.30 1.52
N LEU A 299 -14.48 13.73 0.33
CA LEU A 299 -15.23 14.08 -0.86
C LEU A 299 -16.67 13.53 -0.82
N PRO A 300 -17.60 14.12 -1.60
CA PRO A 300 -18.97 13.61 -1.73
C PRO A 300 -19.06 12.20 -2.33
N GLN A 301 -18.01 11.75 -3.01
CA GLN A 301 -17.88 10.42 -3.61
C GLN A 301 -16.49 9.86 -3.34
N VAL A 302 -16.36 8.53 -3.35
CA VAL A 302 -15.07 7.87 -3.25
C VAL A 302 -14.21 8.22 -4.46
N GLY A 303 -12.92 8.47 -4.21
CA GLY A 303 -11.96 8.81 -5.27
C GLY A 303 -11.33 7.61 -5.97
N GLY A 304 -11.51 6.40 -5.43
CA GLY A 304 -11.05 5.15 -6.03
C GLY A 304 -12.06 4.54 -6.99
N TYR A 305 -11.70 3.42 -7.61
CA TYR A 305 -12.60 2.67 -8.48
C TYR A 305 -13.83 2.19 -7.70
N ARG A 306 -15.01 2.46 -8.25
CA ARG A 306 -16.28 2.12 -7.65
C ARG A 306 -16.40 0.62 -7.32
N VAL A 307 -15.86 -0.24 -8.16
CA VAL A 307 -15.87 -1.70 -7.93
C VAL A 307 -15.22 -2.11 -6.61
N HIS A 308 -14.25 -1.34 -6.10
CA HIS A 308 -13.66 -1.58 -4.78
C HIS A 308 -14.59 -1.11 -3.66
N ALA A 309 -15.21 0.05 -3.81
CA ALA A 309 -16.18 0.56 -2.83
C ALA A 309 -17.40 -0.35 -2.75
N ASP A 310 -17.97 -0.73 -3.89
CA ASP A 310 -19.10 -1.64 -3.96
C ASP A 310 -18.77 -3.02 -3.39
N LYS A 311 -17.53 -3.50 -3.56
CA LYS A 311 -17.05 -4.73 -2.92
C LYS A 311 -17.12 -4.63 -1.39
N LEU A 312 -16.66 -3.53 -0.80
CA LEU A 312 -16.74 -3.32 0.66
C LEU A 312 -18.19 -3.22 1.15
N LYS A 313 -19.04 -2.49 0.44
CA LYS A 313 -20.48 -2.38 0.78
C LYS A 313 -21.15 -3.75 0.80
N ARG A 314 -20.93 -4.57 -0.23
CA ARG A 314 -21.48 -5.95 -0.32
C ARG A 314 -21.04 -6.85 0.81
N LEU A 315 -19.85 -6.59 1.36
CA LEU A 315 -19.31 -7.31 2.52
C LEU A 315 -19.81 -6.75 3.86
N GLY A 316 -20.57 -5.64 3.84
CA GLY A 316 -21.17 -5.04 5.03
C GLY A 316 -20.40 -3.87 5.63
N VAL A 317 -19.40 -3.31 4.93
CA VAL A 317 -18.61 -2.17 5.45
C VAL A 317 -19.34 -0.85 5.17
N PRO A 318 -19.66 -0.05 6.20
CA PRO A 318 -20.20 1.29 6.03
C PRO A 318 -19.17 2.23 5.40
N ILE A 319 -19.57 3.00 4.37
CA ILE A 319 -18.75 4.04 3.74
C ILE A 319 -19.45 5.39 3.95
N PHE A 320 -18.79 6.28 4.71
CA PHE A 320 -19.29 7.64 4.96
C PHE A 320 -18.53 8.64 4.09
N THR A 321 -19.18 9.16 3.06
CA THR A 321 -18.66 10.28 2.23
C THR A 321 -18.96 11.63 2.86
N SER A 322 -18.25 12.68 2.45
CA SER A 322 -18.30 14.02 3.08
C SER A 322 -17.99 13.97 4.58
N HIS A 323 -17.10 13.09 5.04
CA HIS A 323 -16.70 12.97 6.44
C HIS A 323 -15.18 13.04 6.59
N THR A 324 -14.74 13.62 7.70
CA THR A 324 -13.32 13.66 8.08
C THR A 324 -13.11 13.14 9.49
N VAL A 325 -11.86 12.77 9.82
CA VAL A 325 -11.44 12.50 11.18
C VAL A 325 -11.29 13.80 11.94
N VAL A 326 -11.85 13.85 13.15
CA VAL A 326 -11.75 14.99 14.09
C VAL A 326 -10.62 14.75 15.10
N ALA A 327 -10.61 13.58 15.73
CA ALA A 327 -9.60 13.19 16.70
C ALA A 327 -9.50 11.67 16.84
N ALA A 328 -8.31 11.19 17.23
CA ALA A 328 -8.13 9.86 17.80
C ALA A 328 -7.90 9.99 19.31
N HIS A 329 -8.54 9.13 20.09
CA HIS A 329 -8.53 9.16 21.55
C HIS A 329 -7.90 7.89 22.10
N GLY A 330 -7.28 8.03 23.27
CA GLY A 330 -6.64 6.98 24.05
C GLY A 330 -5.47 7.53 24.85
N SER A 331 -5.03 6.80 25.86
CA SER A 331 -3.87 7.17 26.69
C SER A 331 -2.56 6.74 26.01
N ASP A 332 -2.39 5.46 25.81
CA ASP A 332 -1.16 4.85 25.29
C ASP A 332 -1.27 4.42 23.81
N ARG A 333 -2.49 4.20 23.36
CA ARG A 333 -2.81 3.80 21.98
C ARG A 333 -4.23 4.23 21.61
N VAL A 334 -4.59 4.07 20.35
CA VAL A 334 -5.95 4.31 19.87
C VAL A 334 -6.95 3.40 20.58
N GLU A 335 -8.00 3.99 21.13
CA GLU A 335 -9.14 3.32 21.79
C GLU A 335 -10.46 3.71 21.10
N SER A 336 -10.52 4.93 20.57
CA SER A 336 -11.67 5.41 19.80
C SER A 336 -11.25 6.49 18.80
N VAL A 337 -12.11 6.74 17.82
CA VAL A 337 -11.94 7.79 16.81
C VAL A 337 -13.24 8.54 16.61
N THR A 338 -13.17 9.86 16.64
CA THR A 338 -14.28 10.76 16.33
C THR A 338 -14.17 11.24 14.89
N ILE A 339 -15.26 11.10 14.14
CA ILE A 339 -15.44 11.63 12.78
C ILE A 339 -16.53 12.67 12.77
N ALA A 340 -16.55 13.55 11.76
CA ALA A 340 -17.63 14.50 11.54
C ALA A 340 -17.89 14.73 10.05
N ARG A 341 -19.10 15.20 9.73
CA ARG A 341 -19.49 15.56 8.37
C ARG A 341 -18.90 16.93 7.99
N LEU A 342 -18.49 17.05 6.74
CA LEU A 342 -18.00 18.29 6.11
C LEU A 342 -19.09 18.96 5.27
N ASN A 343 -19.11 20.28 5.26
CA ASN A 343 -19.86 21.07 4.28
C ASN A 343 -19.04 21.23 2.96
N ARG A 344 -19.56 21.99 2.01
CA ARG A 344 -18.90 22.24 0.72
C ARG A 344 -17.61 23.07 0.86
N ASP A 345 -17.45 23.84 1.93
CA ASP A 345 -16.29 24.66 2.22
C ASP A 345 -15.27 23.93 3.08
N TRP A 346 -15.41 22.60 3.24
CA TRP A 346 -14.55 21.74 4.05
C TRP A 346 -14.58 22.03 5.56
N ALA A 347 -15.58 22.78 6.02
CA ALA A 347 -15.78 23.01 7.44
C ALA A 347 -16.62 21.89 8.07
N ILE A 348 -16.31 21.55 9.31
CA ILE A 348 -17.04 20.56 10.09
C ILE A 348 -18.43 21.11 10.41
N ILE A 349 -19.46 20.32 10.13
CA ILE A 349 -20.85 20.64 10.51
C ILE A 349 -21.04 20.24 11.98
N ALA A 350 -21.34 21.23 12.82
CA ALA A 350 -21.57 21.01 14.25
C ALA A 350 -22.71 20.02 14.49
N GLY A 351 -22.58 19.18 15.52
CA GLY A 351 -23.59 18.17 15.89
C GLY A 351 -23.59 16.90 15.02
N THR A 352 -22.66 16.77 14.06
CA THR A 352 -22.56 15.58 13.20
C THR A 352 -21.48 14.59 13.63
N GLN A 353 -20.83 14.86 14.76
CA GLN A 353 -19.76 14.02 15.29
C GLN A 353 -20.27 12.63 15.63
N LYS A 354 -19.46 11.62 15.32
CA LYS A 354 -19.70 10.20 15.63
C LYS A 354 -18.41 9.60 16.15
N THR A 355 -18.45 8.91 17.28
CA THR A 355 -17.28 8.25 17.86
C THR A 355 -17.41 6.74 17.73
N PHE A 356 -16.36 6.11 17.19
CA PHE A 356 -16.28 4.67 17.03
C PHE A 356 -15.18 4.09 17.92
N LYS A 357 -15.49 3.01 18.63
CA LYS A 357 -14.49 2.22 19.36
C LYS A 357 -13.68 1.39 18.37
N VAL A 358 -12.40 1.68 18.27
CA VAL A 358 -11.44 1.00 17.39
C VAL A 358 -10.07 0.96 18.05
N ASP A 359 -9.26 -0.02 17.73
CA ASP A 359 -7.87 -0.08 18.18
C ASP A 359 -6.90 0.44 17.12
N THR A 360 -7.40 0.76 15.93
CA THR A 360 -6.58 1.20 14.80
C THR A 360 -7.30 2.18 13.90
N LEU A 361 -6.58 3.21 13.50
CA LEU A 361 -6.96 4.20 12.48
C LEU A 361 -5.98 4.14 11.31
N LEU A 362 -6.47 3.75 10.13
CA LEU A 362 -5.65 3.70 8.91
C LEU A 362 -5.77 5.00 8.12
N ILE A 363 -4.63 5.59 7.80
CA ILE A 363 -4.55 6.81 6.99
C ILE A 363 -4.24 6.43 5.53
N ALA A 364 -5.17 6.72 4.63
CA ALA A 364 -5.10 6.41 3.20
C ALA A 364 -5.41 7.65 2.32
N VAL A 365 -4.93 8.83 2.72
CA VAL A 365 -5.25 10.12 2.11
C VAL A 365 -4.35 10.52 0.94
N GLY A 366 -3.79 9.54 0.29
CA GLY A 366 -2.97 9.70 -0.90
C GLY A 366 -1.49 9.42 -0.66
N LEU A 367 -0.74 9.49 -1.75
CA LEU A 367 0.67 9.17 -1.82
C LEU A 367 1.49 10.39 -2.23
N ALA A 368 2.78 10.38 -1.91
CA ALA A 368 3.76 11.35 -2.38
C ALA A 368 4.90 10.60 -3.08
N LYS A 369 5.39 11.12 -4.18
CA LYS A 369 6.52 10.56 -4.93
C LYS A 369 7.77 10.45 -4.06
N VAL A 370 8.49 9.34 -4.17
CA VAL A 370 9.84 9.20 -3.59
C VAL A 370 10.83 9.46 -4.72
N ASN A 371 11.10 10.72 -5.02
CA ASN A 371 11.90 11.12 -6.18
C ASN A 371 13.09 12.00 -5.83
N GLU A 372 13.51 12.04 -4.57
CA GLU A 372 14.64 12.84 -4.10
C GLU A 372 15.94 12.49 -4.84
N PHE A 373 16.15 11.19 -5.13
CA PHE A 373 17.30 10.73 -5.91
C PHE A 373 17.26 11.25 -7.34
N TYR A 374 16.09 11.23 -8.00
CA TYR A 374 15.92 11.78 -9.35
C TYR A 374 16.23 13.28 -9.39
N LEU A 375 15.65 14.05 -8.47
CA LEU A 375 15.84 15.49 -8.41
C LEU A 375 17.31 15.85 -8.15
N LYS A 376 17.96 15.12 -7.24
CA LYS A 376 19.38 15.35 -6.92
C LYS A 376 20.30 14.94 -8.07
N ALA A 377 20.05 13.80 -8.72
CA ALA A 377 20.80 13.38 -9.91
C ALA A 377 20.70 14.40 -11.04
N LYS A 378 19.48 14.91 -11.28
CA LYS A 378 19.25 15.97 -12.27
C LYS A 378 19.99 17.27 -11.92
N GLN A 379 20.00 17.66 -10.64
CA GLN A 379 20.74 18.83 -10.14
C GLN A 379 22.24 18.71 -10.44
N TRP A 380 22.81 17.50 -10.34
CA TRP A 380 24.23 17.24 -10.62
C TRP A 380 24.52 16.90 -12.09
N GLY A 381 23.53 17.05 -12.99
CA GLY A 381 23.72 16.80 -14.42
C GLY A 381 24.03 15.33 -14.76
N MET A 382 23.45 14.38 -14.03
CA MET A 382 23.49 12.97 -14.39
C MET A 382 22.44 12.66 -15.47
N ASP A 383 22.73 11.66 -16.31
CA ASP A 383 21.74 11.08 -17.21
C ASP A 383 20.78 10.22 -16.39
N VAL A 384 19.63 10.78 -16.03
CA VAL A 384 18.67 10.17 -15.10
C VAL A 384 17.26 10.13 -15.65
N TRP A 385 16.61 8.99 -15.44
CA TRP A 385 15.20 8.73 -15.74
C TRP A 385 14.43 8.41 -14.45
N CYS A 386 13.10 8.52 -14.53
CA CYS A 386 12.21 8.23 -13.42
C CYS A 386 11.03 7.41 -13.92
N ALA A 387 10.62 6.35 -13.20
CA ALA A 387 9.52 5.49 -13.60
C ALA A 387 8.60 5.11 -12.43
N GLY A 388 7.37 4.68 -12.74
CA GLY A 388 6.36 4.30 -11.75
C GLY A 388 5.96 5.46 -10.85
N ASP A 389 5.57 5.18 -9.62
CA ASP A 389 5.07 6.19 -8.67
C ASP A 389 6.09 7.27 -8.30
N ALA A 390 7.38 7.01 -8.49
CA ALA A 390 8.41 8.04 -8.35
C ALA A 390 8.28 9.13 -9.42
N GLN A 391 7.77 8.79 -10.60
CA GLN A 391 7.47 9.71 -11.70
C GLN A 391 6.05 10.28 -11.58
N GLU A 392 5.05 9.39 -11.44
CA GLU A 392 3.63 9.73 -11.37
C GLU A 392 2.86 8.65 -10.59
N ILE A 393 2.06 9.08 -9.62
CA ILE A 393 1.26 8.16 -8.80
C ILE A 393 0.13 7.59 -9.66
N ALA A 394 0.14 6.26 -9.85
CA ALA A 394 -0.86 5.54 -10.63
C ALA A 394 -0.99 4.07 -10.15
N GLU A 395 -1.79 3.28 -10.86
CA GLU A 395 -1.91 1.84 -10.62
C GLU A 395 -0.61 1.09 -11.00
N ALA A 396 -0.40 -0.10 -10.42
CA ALA A 396 0.82 -0.87 -10.69
C ALA A 396 0.96 -1.32 -12.15
N SER A 397 -0.15 -1.53 -12.87
CA SER A 397 -0.16 -1.76 -14.32
C SER A 397 0.47 -0.59 -15.09
N ALA A 398 0.12 0.63 -14.74
CA ALA A 398 0.74 1.83 -15.31
C ALA A 398 2.22 1.94 -14.91
N ALA A 399 2.58 1.55 -13.68
CA ALA A 399 3.97 1.54 -13.25
C ALA A 399 4.83 0.56 -14.07
N MET A 400 4.32 -0.64 -14.37
CA MET A 400 4.99 -1.59 -15.27
C MET A 400 5.23 -0.98 -16.66
N PHE A 401 4.22 -0.36 -17.25
CA PHE A 401 4.33 0.27 -18.57
C PHE A 401 5.31 1.45 -18.59
N THR A 402 5.28 2.33 -17.59
CA THR A 402 6.26 3.42 -17.53
C THR A 402 7.68 2.89 -17.36
N GLY A 403 7.88 1.82 -16.58
CA GLY A 403 9.17 1.14 -16.46
C GLY A 403 9.66 0.62 -17.80
N LYS A 404 8.79 -0.07 -18.56
CA LYS A 404 9.08 -0.56 -19.92
C LYS A 404 9.49 0.57 -20.86
N ILE A 405 8.74 1.68 -20.87
CA ILE A 405 9.02 2.86 -21.71
C ILE A 405 10.37 3.48 -21.32
N GLU A 406 10.64 3.68 -20.03
CA GLU A 406 11.90 4.29 -19.60
C GLU A 406 13.10 3.37 -19.84
N GLY A 407 12.95 2.03 -19.70
CA GLY A 407 13.96 1.05 -20.10
C GLY A 407 14.32 1.17 -21.58
N PHE A 408 13.32 1.32 -22.45
CA PHE A 408 13.53 1.55 -23.88
C PHE A 408 14.27 2.88 -24.17
N LYS A 409 13.88 3.98 -23.47
CA LYS A 409 14.55 5.28 -23.62
C LYS A 409 16.02 5.20 -23.19
N ILE A 410 16.32 4.50 -22.11
CA ILE A 410 17.70 4.26 -21.65
C ILE A 410 18.49 3.49 -22.71
N ALA A 411 17.93 2.37 -23.23
CA ALA A 411 18.56 1.58 -24.29
C ALA A 411 18.83 2.40 -25.55
N LYS A 412 17.90 3.28 -25.93
CA LYS A 412 18.06 4.22 -27.04
C LYS A 412 19.20 5.22 -26.78
N SER A 413 19.27 5.78 -25.57
CA SER A 413 20.34 6.71 -25.17
C SER A 413 21.73 6.08 -25.19
N LEU A 414 21.80 4.75 -25.02
CA LEU A 414 23.02 3.94 -25.12
C LEU A 414 23.32 3.48 -26.57
N GLY A 415 22.50 3.88 -27.56
CA GLY A 415 22.65 3.48 -28.95
C GLY A 415 22.33 2.00 -29.25
N ARG A 416 21.68 1.30 -28.31
CA ARG A 416 21.34 -0.13 -28.47
C ARG A 416 20.05 -0.38 -29.25
N VAL A 417 19.18 0.62 -29.35
CA VAL A 417 17.91 0.57 -30.09
C VAL A 417 17.80 1.79 -31.02
N LYS A 418 17.33 1.53 -32.25
CA LYS A 418 17.00 2.55 -33.25
C LYS A 418 15.49 2.73 -33.32
N GLY A 419 15.01 3.92 -33.66
CA GLY A 419 13.59 4.21 -33.85
C GLY A 419 12.95 4.97 -32.68
N SER A 420 11.63 5.11 -32.73
CA SER A 420 10.79 5.73 -31.68
C SER A 420 10.18 4.65 -30.79
N ILE A 421 9.71 5.08 -29.62
CA ILE A 421 8.86 4.23 -28.78
C ILE A 421 7.65 3.82 -29.61
N PRO A 422 7.21 2.56 -29.57
CA PRO A 422 5.98 2.16 -30.23
C PRO A 422 4.81 3.02 -29.75
N THR A 423 4.10 3.68 -30.69
CA THR A 423 3.00 4.60 -30.37
C THR A 423 1.93 3.94 -29.47
N GLN A 424 1.71 2.65 -29.64
CA GLN A 424 0.81 1.85 -28.82
C GLN A 424 1.19 1.82 -27.33
N TRP A 425 2.49 1.92 -26.98
CA TRP A 425 2.93 1.90 -25.59
C TRP A 425 2.56 3.17 -24.85
N ASP A 426 2.74 4.34 -25.48
CA ASP A 426 2.35 5.63 -24.90
C ASP A 426 0.82 5.70 -24.73
N GLN A 427 0.06 5.21 -25.70
CA GLN A 427 -1.40 5.12 -25.62
C GLN A 427 -1.83 4.21 -24.47
N LYS A 428 -1.28 3.00 -24.36
CA LYS A 428 -1.59 2.05 -23.29
C LYS A 428 -1.21 2.61 -21.92
N ALA A 429 -0.03 3.23 -21.78
CA ALA A 429 0.38 3.88 -20.54
C ALA A 429 -0.60 4.98 -20.11
N THR A 430 -1.12 5.76 -21.06
CA THR A 430 -2.12 6.82 -20.80
C THR A 430 -3.44 6.22 -20.35
N ILE A 431 -3.93 5.18 -21.01
CA ILE A 431 -5.17 4.49 -20.66
C ILE A 431 -5.08 3.86 -19.26
N LEU A 432 -3.96 3.19 -18.94
CA LEU A 432 -3.74 2.56 -17.64
C LEU A 432 -3.59 3.56 -16.49
N LYS A 433 -3.31 4.83 -16.78
CA LYS A 433 -3.30 5.95 -15.83
C LYS A 433 -4.64 6.67 -15.72
N SER A 434 -5.63 6.31 -16.52
CA SER A 434 -6.89 7.01 -16.56
C SER A 434 -7.59 6.96 -15.20
N LYS A 435 -8.21 8.08 -14.83
CA LYS A 435 -9.08 8.15 -13.67
C LYS A 435 -10.37 7.35 -13.94
N PRO A 436 -11.11 6.97 -12.88
CA PRO A 436 -12.43 6.40 -13.06
C PRO A 436 -13.29 7.25 -14.00
N GLY A 437 -13.87 6.62 -15.03
CA GLY A 437 -14.68 7.28 -16.02
C GLY A 437 -16.16 7.37 -15.64
N ARG A 438 -17.00 7.45 -16.66
CA ARG A 438 -18.46 7.55 -16.54
C ARG A 438 -19.03 6.37 -15.74
N GLU A 439 -20.07 6.65 -14.95
CA GLU A 439 -20.89 5.64 -14.29
C GLU A 439 -22.17 5.42 -15.09
N ASP A 440 -22.49 4.16 -15.38
CA ASP A 440 -23.72 3.76 -16.06
C ASP A 440 -24.24 2.44 -15.49
N ARG A 441 -25.35 2.51 -14.75
CA ARG A 441 -26.01 1.33 -14.20
C ARG A 441 -26.93 0.71 -15.26
N LYS A 442 -26.33 -0.11 -16.11
CA LYS A 442 -27.10 -0.86 -17.10
C LYS A 442 -28.09 -1.82 -16.46
N LYS A 443 -29.23 -1.95 -17.08
CA LYS A 443 -30.22 -2.96 -16.68
C LYS A 443 -29.70 -4.35 -17.03
N PRO A 444 -29.88 -5.35 -16.14
CA PRO A 444 -29.52 -6.73 -16.45
C PRO A 444 -30.34 -7.25 -17.65
N PRO A 445 -29.88 -8.33 -18.31
CA PRO A 445 -30.61 -8.96 -19.39
C PRO A 445 -32.08 -9.25 -19.00
N GLN A 446 -33.03 -8.91 -19.86
CA GLN A 446 -34.47 -9.07 -19.57
C GLN A 446 -34.99 -10.51 -19.73
N LYS A 447 -34.13 -11.44 -20.07
CA LYS A 447 -34.41 -12.85 -20.31
C LYS A 447 -34.40 -13.67 -19.02
N ASP A 448 -35.40 -14.53 -18.81
CA ASP A 448 -35.53 -15.40 -17.62
C ASP A 448 -35.41 -16.89 -18.02
N VAL A 449 -34.57 -17.18 -19.00
CA VAL A 449 -34.29 -18.55 -19.49
C VAL A 449 -32.82 -18.69 -19.84
N GLY A 450 -32.32 -19.94 -19.84
CA GLY A 450 -30.94 -20.22 -20.17
C GLY A 450 -29.95 -19.87 -19.05
N VAL A 451 -28.68 -19.66 -19.41
CA VAL A 451 -27.63 -19.30 -18.46
C VAL A 451 -26.81 -18.14 -19.03
N PHE A 452 -26.54 -17.12 -18.21
CA PHE A 452 -25.77 -15.97 -18.64
C PHE A 452 -25.12 -15.20 -17.47
N PRO A 453 -24.00 -14.49 -17.69
CA PRO A 453 -23.43 -13.60 -16.70
C PRO A 453 -24.23 -12.30 -16.58
N VAL A 454 -24.31 -11.78 -15.36
CA VAL A 454 -24.78 -10.42 -15.05
C VAL A 454 -23.59 -9.60 -14.61
N PHE A 455 -23.32 -8.50 -15.31
CA PHE A 455 -22.21 -7.60 -15.03
C PHE A 455 -22.69 -6.45 -14.13
N HIS A 456 -22.09 -6.34 -12.96
CA HIS A 456 -22.31 -5.25 -12.00
C HIS A 456 -21.15 -4.25 -11.99
N CYS A 457 -20.34 -4.22 -13.06
CA CYS A 457 -19.35 -3.17 -13.30
C CYS A 457 -20.05 -1.98 -13.93
N TYR A 458 -20.29 -0.94 -13.17
CA TYR A 458 -21.05 0.23 -13.59
C TYR A 458 -20.21 1.49 -13.81
N GLN A 459 -18.89 1.36 -13.81
CA GLN A 459 -17.98 2.48 -14.01
C GLN A 459 -16.90 2.10 -15.03
N GLU A 460 -16.63 3.01 -15.96
CA GLU A 460 -15.53 2.87 -16.92
C GLU A 460 -14.20 2.85 -16.18
N VAL A 461 -13.51 1.72 -16.26
CA VAL A 461 -12.16 1.50 -15.71
C VAL A 461 -11.36 0.68 -16.71
N PRO A 462 -10.02 0.85 -16.81
CA PRO A 462 -9.22 0.07 -17.76
C PRO A 462 -9.14 -1.40 -17.31
N CYS A 463 -10.12 -2.22 -17.72
CA CYS A 463 -10.24 -3.62 -17.27
C CYS A 463 -11.11 -4.46 -18.20
N ASN A 464 -10.51 -5.50 -18.83
CA ASN A 464 -11.25 -6.41 -19.70
C ASN A 464 -10.89 -7.92 -19.58
N PRO A 465 -10.38 -8.47 -18.46
CA PRO A 465 -10.00 -9.89 -18.41
C PRO A 465 -11.17 -10.84 -18.62
N CYS A 466 -12.42 -10.42 -18.36
CA CYS A 466 -13.62 -11.23 -18.58
C CYS A 466 -13.85 -11.54 -20.07
N THR A 467 -13.46 -10.66 -20.99
CA THR A 467 -13.55 -10.89 -22.44
C THR A 467 -12.54 -11.97 -22.86
N SER A 468 -11.28 -11.84 -22.43
CA SER A 468 -10.17 -12.74 -22.82
C SER A 468 -10.33 -14.19 -22.34
N VAL A 469 -11.17 -14.46 -21.34
CA VAL A 469 -11.35 -15.82 -20.78
C VAL A 469 -12.63 -16.51 -21.21
N CYS A 470 -13.48 -15.84 -21.98
CA CYS A 470 -14.71 -16.43 -22.48
C CYS A 470 -14.39 -17.48 -23.57
N PRO A 471 -14.66 -18.78 -23.34
CA PRO A 471 -14.26 -19.81 -24.30
C PRO A 471 -15.07 -19.78 -25.61
N VAL A 472 -16.18 -19.07 -25.60
CA VAL A 472 -17.08 -18.91 -26.76
C VAL A 472 -17.10 -17.46 -27.27
N ASP A 473 -16.17 -16.65 -26.79
CA ASP A 473 -15.97 -15.26 -27.21
C ASP A 473 -17.23 -14.38 -27.21
N ALA A 474 -18.17 -14.65 -26.28
CA ALA A 474 -19.47 -13.99 -26.22
C ALA A 474 -19.48 -12.70 -25.38
N ILE A 475 -18.36 -12.30 -24.74
CA ILE A 475 -18.28 -11.11 -23.89
C ILE A 475 -17.47 -10.04 -24.62
N ARG A 476 -18.04 -8.85 -24.72
CA ARG A 476 -17.42 -7.65 -25.32
C ARG A 476 -17.37 -6.51 -24.31
N THR A 477 -16.58 -5.50 -24.61
CA THR A 477 -16.65 -4.17 -23.97
C THR A 477 -17.23 -3.16 -24.94
N GLU A 478 -17.85 -2.11 -24.45
CA GLU A 478 -18.36 -1.02 -25.28
C GLU A 478 -17.25 -0.45 -26.18
N ASN A 479 -17.55 -0.26 -27.45
CA ASN A 479 -16.65 0.23 -28.49
C ASN A 479 -15.35 -0.60 -28.66
N ASP A 480 -15.31 -1.84 -28.14
CA ASP A 480 -14.10 -2.68 -28.05
C ASP A 480 -12.94 -2.02 -27.30
N GLU A 481 -13.23 -1.03 -26.46
CA GLU A 481 -12.23 -0.35 -25.65
C GLU A 481 -12.06 -1.05 -24.29
N ILE A 482 -10.80 -1.06 -23.78
CA ILE A 482 -10.48 -1.65 -22.47
C ILE A 482 -11.20 -0.93 -21.30
N THR A 483 -11.57 0.34 -21.50
CA THR A 483 -12.33 1.15 -20.53
C THR A 483 -13.84 0.96 -20.64
N GLY A 484 -14.33 0.36 -21.75
CA GLY A 484 -15.75 0.14 -21.99
C GLY A 484 -16.39 -0.81 -20.98
N LEU A 485 -17.66 -0.60 -20.69
CA LEU A 485 -18.42 -1.48 -19.80
C LEU A 485 -18.64 -2.85 -20.47
N PRO A 486 -18.42 -3.97 -19.74
CA PRO A 486 -18.61 -5.29 -20.31
C PRO A 486 -20.09 -5.62 -20.52
N TYR A 487 -20.39 -6.34 -21.59
CA TYR A 487 -21.70 -6.89 -21.88
C TYR A 487 -21.58 -8.26 -22.56
N ILE A 488 -22.63 -9.02 -22.55
CA ILE A 488 -22.72 -10.26 -23.32
C ILE A 488 -23.39 -9.97 -24.65
N GLU A 489 -22.72 -10.30 -25.76
CA GLU A 489 -23.21 -10.06 -27.12
C GLU A 489 -24.21 -11.13 -27.52
N ASP A 490 -23.93 -12.40 -27.24
CA ASP A 490 -24.80 -13.53 -27.49
C ASP A 490 -25.09 -14.31 -26.20
N LEU A 491 -26.33 -14.14 -25.70
CA LEU A 491 -26.81 -14.81 -24.48
C LEU A 491 -26.94 -16.33 -24.67
N GLU A 492 -27.23 -16.79 -25.91
CA GLU A 492 -27.41 -18.21 -26.20
C GLU A 492 -26.08 -18.97 -26.25
N ALA A 493 -25.00 -18.29 -26.61
CA ALA A 493 -23.67 -18.89 -26.68
C ALA A 493 -23.07 -19.20 -25.28
N CYS A 494 -23.62 -18.62 -24.20
CA CYS A 494 -23.07 -18.82 -22.87
C CYS A 494 -23.22 -20.28 -22.40
N THR A 495 -22.10 -20.93 -22.09
CA THR A 495 -22.07 -22.32 -21.61
C THR A 495 -22.27 -22.45 -20.09
N GLY A 496 -22.28 -21.36 -19.34
CA GLY A 496 -22.30 -21.39 -17.87
C GLY A 496 -20.96 -21.77 -17.23
N CYS A 497 -19.85 -21.63 -17.95
CA CYS A 497 -18.53 -22.07 -17.48
C CYS A 497 -17.97 -21.28 -16.30
N ALA A 498 -18.51 -20.13 -15.93
CA ALA A 498 -18.10 -19.25 -14.82
C ALA A 498 -16.63 -18.76 -14.85
N SER A 499 -15.96 -18.76 -16.02
CA SER A 499 -14.58 -18.25 -16.13
C SER A 499 -14.51 -16.75 -15.93
N CYS A 500 -15.47 -15.98 -16.47
CA CYS A 500 -15.60 -14.52 -16.31
C CYS A 500 -15.79 -14.12 -14.84
N ILE A 501 -16.48 -14.95 -14.04
CA ILE A 501 -16.66 -14.72 -12.60
C ILE A 501 -15.33 -14.94 -11.87
N ALA A 502 -14.68 -16.08 -12.15
CA ALA A 502 -13.46 -16.47 -11.43
C ALA A 502 -12.27 -15.54 -11.67
N ILE A 503 -12.16 -14.94 -12.88
CA ILE A 503 -11.05 -14.01 -13.19
C ILE A 503 -11.32 -12.60 -12.71
N CYS A 504 -12.59 -12.18 -12.53
CA CYS A 504 -12.97 -10.79 -12.27
C CYS A 504 -12.21 -10.16 -11.09
N PRO A 505 -11.47 -9.05 -11.28
CA PRO A 505 -10.78 -8.35 -10.18
C PRO A 505 -11.74 -7.67 -9.21
N GLY A 506 -12.85 -7.16 -9.73
CA GLY A 506 -13.89 -6.48 -8.95
C GLY A 506 -14.80 -7.44 -8.18
N LEU A 507 -14.77 -8.75 -8.49
CA LEU A 507 -15.73 -9.75 -7.98
C LEU A 507 -17.19 -9.30 -8.18
N CYS A 508 -17.47 -8.62 -9.30
CA CYS A 508 -18.73 -7.96 -9.59
C CYS A 508 -19.45 -8.57 -10.80
N VAL A 509 -19.19 -9.82 -11.10
CA VAL A 509 -19.90 -10.61 -12.10
C VAL A 509 -20.56 -11.78 -11.39
N SER A 510 -21.86 -11.95 -11.57
CA SER A 510 -22.61 -13.14 -11.15
C SER A 510 -23.05 -13.94 -12.39
N LEU A 511 -23.31 -15.23 -12.23
CA LEU A 511 -23.91 -16.07 -13.27
C LEU A 511 -25.27 -16.51 -12.81
N VAL A 512 -26.29 -16.31 -13.64
CA VAL A 512 -27.67 -16.74 -13.35
C VAL A 512 -28.02 -17.86 -14.31
N ASP A 513 -28.49 -18.99 -13.77
CA ASP A 513 -28.86 -20.19 -14.50
C ASP A 513 -30.33 -20.57 -14.24
N TYR A 514 -31.16 -20.39 -15.24
CA TYR A 514 -32.62 -20.68 -15.21
C TYR A 514 -32.98 -22.06 -15.78
N ARG A 515 -31.99 -22.87 -16.21
CA ARG A 515 -32.24 -24.07 -17.01
C ARG A 515 -32.97 -25.17 -16.24
N GLU A 516 -32.68 -25.34 -14.93
CA GLU A 516 -33.28 -26.41 -14.11
C GLU A 516 -34.58 -25.95 -13.42
N ASP A 517 -34.58 -24.75 -12.84
CA ASP A 517 -35.71 -24.21 -12.08
C ASP A 517 -35.82 -22.71 -12.36
N PRO A 518 -36.68 -22.29 -13.32
CA PRO A 518 -36.83 -20.87 -13.65
C PRO A 518 -37.38 -19.98 -12.53
N GLU A 519 -38.15 -20.53 -11.59
CA GLU A 519 -38.69 -19.78 -10.45
C GLU A 519 -37.69 -19.64 -9.30
N HIS A 520 -36.75 -20.59 -9.20
CA HIS A 520 -35.65 -20.53 -8.24
C HIS A 520 -34.31 -20.79 -8.93
N PRO A 521 -33.85 -19.86 -9.78
CA PRO A 521 -32.62 -20.03 -10.55
C PRO A 521 -31.40 -20.15 -9.66
N LEU A 522 -30.37 -20.78 -10.20
CA LEU A 522 -29.09 -20.97 -9.53
C LEU A 522 -28.16 -19.77 -9.82
N VAL A 523 -27.78 -19.03 -8.80
CA VAL A 523 -26.84 -17.91 -8.90
C VAL A 523 -25.44 -18.36 -8.44
N THR A 524 -24.43 -18.08 -9.26
CA THR A 524 -23.02 -18.36 -8.93
C THR A 524 -22.29 -17.06 -8.61
N LEU A 525 -21.66 -17.01 -7.43
CA LEU A 525 -20.89 -15.85 -6.95
C LEU A 525 -19.42 -16.18 -6.73
N PRO A 526 -18.50 -15.21 -6.96
CA PRO A 526 -17.10 -15.32 -6.53
C PRO A 526 -16.96 -14.99 -5.05
N TYR A 527 -16.13 -15.76 -4.33
CA TYR A 527 -15.88 -15.54 -2.92
C TYR A 527 -14.39 -15.74 -2.60
N GLU A 528 -13.76 -14.79 -1.90
CA GLU A 528 -12.32 -14.79 -1.63
C GLU A 528 -12.00 -14.45 -0.16
N ILE A 529 -12.92 -14.78 0.74
CA ILE A 529 -12.78 -14.59 2.18
C ILE A 529 -12.72 -15.95 2.86
N TRP A 530 -12.99 -16.06 4.12
CA TRP A 530 -12.88 -17.30 4.91
C TRP A 530 -13.78 -18.42 4.37
N ARG A 531 -13.18 -19.44 3.76
CA ARG A 531 -13.88 -20.55 3.10
C ARG A 531 -14.72 -21.39 4.08
N GLU A 532 -14.26 -21.47 5.33
CA GLU A 532 -14.96 -22.19 6.40
C GLU A 532 -16.33 -21.59 6.74
N ARG A 533 -16.57 -20.35 6.34
CA ARG A 533 -17.84 -19.65 6.51
C ARG A 533 -18.84 -19.92 5.37
N VAL A 534 -18.48 -20.76 4.41
CA VAL A 534 -19.33 -21.07 3.24
C VAL A 534 -19.32 -22.56 3.02
N THR A 535 -20.35 -23.25 3.55
CA THR A 535 -20.54 -24.69 3.45
C THR A 535 -21.87 -25.04 2.80
N VAL A 536 -21.94 -26.17 2.08
CA VAL A 536 -23.17 -26.64 1.46
C VAL A 536 -24.26 -26.81 2.52
N GLY A 537 -25.47 -26.37 2.21
CA GLY A 537 -26.64 -26.34 3.10
C GLY A 537 -26.71 -25.14 4.03
N GLN A 538 -25.65 -24.37 4.20
CA GLN A 538 -25.66 -23.14 5.00
C GLN A 538 -26.49 -22.06 4.31
N ARG A 539 -27.32 -21.34 5.05
CA ARG A 539 -28.05 -20.16 4.54
C ARG A 539 -27.22 -18.91 4.75
N LEU A 540 -26.92 -18.22 3.66
CA LEU A 540 -26.08 -17.01 3.65
C LEU A 540 -26.89 -15.77 3.31
N PRO A 541 -26.62 -14.62 3.93
CA PRO A 541 -27.21 -13.32 3.55
C PRO A 541 -26.59 -12.86 2.23
N LEU A 542 -27.43 -12.76 1.19
CA LEU A 542 -27.00 -12.27 -0.13
C LEU A 542 -27.29 -10.79 -0.29
N THR A 543 -26.40 -10.10 -0.97
CA THR A 543 -26.47 -8.65 -1.15
C THR A 543 -26.55 -8.25 -2.61
N ASP A 544 -27.18 -7.10 -2.85
CA ASP A 544 -27.07 -6.36 -4.09
C ASP A 544 -25.73 -5.57 -4.15
N ILE A 545 -25.56 -4.78 -5.21
CA ILE A 545 -24.35 -3.99 -5.44
C ILE A 545 -24.13 -2.87 -4.40
N ASP A 546 -25.19 -2.36 -3.81
CA ASP A 546 -25.14 -1.30 -2.80
C ASP A 546 -25.00 -1.85 -1.37
N GLY A 547 -25.02 -3.19 -1.21
CA GLY A 547 -24.87 -3.88 0.06
C GLY A 547 -26.18 -4.13 0.82
N ALA A 548 -27.34 -3.90 0.18
CA ALA A 548 -28.62 -4.25 0.77
C ALA A 548 -28.81 -5.78 0.80
N ILE A 549 -29.21 -6.33 1.94
CA ILE A 549 -29.48 -7.76 2.09
C ILE A 549 -30.80 -8.08 1.39
N LEU A 550 -30.74 -8.94 0.37
CA LEU A 550 -31.87 -9.39 -0.43
C LEU A 550 -32.61 -10.60 0.14
N GLY A 551 -31.96 -11.32 1.06
CA GLY A 551 -32.51 -12.51 1.70
C GLY A 551 -31.40 -13.47 2.16
N TYR A 552 -31.86 -14.61 2.74
CA TYR A 552 -30.96 -15.68 3.21
C TYR A 552 -31.23 -16.93 2.38
N TYR A 553 -30.24 -17.40 1.63
CA TYR A 553 -30.40 -18.48 0.67
C TYR A 553 -29.40 -19.61 0.92
N PRO A 554 -29.81 -20.86 0.65
CA PRO A 554 -28.97 -22.03 0.89
C PRO A 554 -27.84 -22.12 -0.14
N VAL A 555 -26.67 -22.53 0.33
CA VAL A 555 -25.54 -22.89 -0.54
C VAL A 555 -25.78 -24.29 -1.09
N GLU A 556 -25.91 -24.41 -2.40
CA GLU A 556 -26.11 -25.69 -3.09
C GLU A 556 -24.77 -26.39 -3.40
N LYS A 557 -23.77 -25.61 -3.75
CA LYS A 557 -22.46 -26.12 -4.18
C LYS A 557 -21.37 -25.11 -3.96
N VAL A 558 -20.17 -25.59 -3.66
CA VAL A 558 -18.94 -24.79 -3.62
C VAL A 558 -17.84 -25.48 -4.43
N ARG A 559 -17.07 -24.72 -5.21
CA ARG A 559 -15.98 -25.27 -6.01
C ARG A 559 -14.90 -24.21 -6.26
N THR A 560 -13.63 -24.62 -6.29
CA THR A 560 -12.53 -23.80 -6.83
C THR A 560 -12.18 -24.29 -8.25
N ARG A 561 -11.69 -23.40 -9.08
CA ARG A 561 -11.09 -23.76 -10.36
C ARG A 561 -9.57 -23.89 -10.22
N LYS A 562 -9.00 -24.91 -10.85
CA LYS A 562 -7.53 -25.14 -10.83
C LYS A 562 -6.74 -23.89 -11.26
N LYS A 563 -7.24 -23.15 -12.26
CA LYS A 563 -6.61 -21.90 -12.75
C LYS A 563 -6.76 -20.72 -11.79
N TYR A 564 -7.75 -20.76 -10.89
CA TYR A 564 -8.06 -19.67 -9.94
C TYR A 564 -8.26 -20.21 -8.53
N PRO A 565 -7.22 -20.79 -7.89
CA PRO A 565 -7.37 -21.53 -6.61
C PRO A 565 -7.78 -20.63 -5.45
N GLY A 566 -7.47 -19.34 -5.51
CA GLY A 566 -7.84 -18.35 -4.50
C GLY A 566 -9.28 -17.87 -4.58
N THR A 567 -10.05 -18.19 -5.64
CA THR A 567 -11.45 -17.78 -5.81
C THR A 567 -12.36 -18.98 -5.68
N LEU A 568 -13.17 -19.01 -4.62
CA LEU A 568 -14.25 -19.98 -4.43
C LEU A 568 -15.44 -19.52 -5.28
N LEU A 569 -16.01 -20.42 -6.07
CA LEU A 569 -17.30 -20.23 -6.70
C LEU A 569 -18.36 -20.86 -5.79
N VAL A 570 -19.43 -20.08 -5.51
CA VAL A 570 -20.51 -20.45 -4.61
C VAL A 570 -21.80 -20.42 -5.40
N TRP A 571 -22.51 -21.56 -5.47
CA TRP A 571 -23.80 -21.70 -6.10
C TRP A 571 -24.88 -21.62 -5.05
N LEU A 572 -25.89 -20.76 -5.26
CA LEU A 572 -27.00 -20.54 -4.34
C LEU A 572 -28.31 -20.57 -5.13
N LYS A 573 -29.30 -21.27 -4.59
CA LYS A 573 -30.66 -21.29 -5.16
C LYS A 573 -31.43 -20.11 -4.59
N VAL A 574 -31.90 -19.20 -5.47
CA VAL A 574 -32.51 -17.93 -5.05
C VAL A 574 -33.86 -17.69 -5.76
N ASP A 575 -34.69 -16.84 -5.18
CA ASP A 575 -35.94 -16.46 -5.82
C ASP A 575 -35.65 -15.69 -7.12
N LYS A 576 -36.44 -15.96 -8.17
CA LYS A 576 -36.36 -15.32 -9.49
C LYS A 576 -36.30 -13.80 -9.41
N ALA A 577 -37.09 -13.20 -8.51
CA ALA A 577 -37.20 -11.75 -8.35
C ALA A 577 -35.87 -11.07 -7.98
N VAL A 578 -34.97 -11.74 -7.27
CA VAL A 578 -33.68 -11.19 -6.82
C VAL A 578 -32.47 -11.72 -7.59
N ALA A 579 -32.63 -12.78 -8.39
CA ALA A 579 -31.53 -13.51 -9.00
C ALA A 579 -30.53 -12.63 -9.78
N LYS A 580 -31.02 -11.65 -10.52
CA LYS A 580 -30.20 -10.73 -11.33
C LYS A 580 -29.62 -9.57 -10.53
N SER A 581 -30.05 -9.37 -9.28
CA SER A 581 -29.56 -8.33 -8.37
C SER A 581 -28.49 -8.85 -7.41
N VAL A 582 -28.44 -10.16 -7.19
CA VAL A 582 -27.50 -10.81 -6.27
C VAL A 582 -26.07 -10.73 -6.83
N VAL A 583 -25.14 -10.15 -6.06
CA VAL A 583 -23.75 -10.00 -6.47
C VAL A 583 -22.74 -10.16 -5.33
N GLY A 584 -23.18 -10.31 -4.10
CA GLY A 584 -22.32 -10.46 -2.93
C GLY A 584 -22.89 -11.31 -1.82
N ILE A 585 -22.04 -11.59 -0.84
CA ILE A 585 -22.38 -12.28 0.40
C ILE A 585 -21.96 -11.35 1.54
N TRP A 586 -22.90 -11.05 2.45
CA TRP A 586 -22.61 -10.24 3.62
C TRP A 586 -21.76 -11.06 4.62
N VAL A 587 -20.67 -10.48 5.13
CA VAL A 587 -19.71 -11.19 6.01
C VAL A 587 -19.50 -10.52 7.37
N GLN A 588 -19.88 -9.27 7.55
CA GLN A 588 -19.78 -8.57 8.82
C GLN A 588 -20.85 -9.11 9.78
N GLU A 589 -20.47 -9.39 11.02
CA GLU A 589 -21.40 -9.94 12.01
C GLU A 589 -22.40 -8.91 12.53
N GLN A 590 -21.96 -7.65 12.68
CA GLN A 590 -22.82 -6.54 13.13
C GLN A 590 -22.32 -5.21 12.54
N GLN A 591 -23.25 -4.29 12.24
CA GLN A 591 -22.90 -2.89 12.04
C GLN A 591 -22.59 -2.27 13.41
N VAL A 592 -21.44 -1.61 13.51
CA VAL A 592 -21.05 -0.92 14.75
C VAL A 592 -21.80 0.39 14.83
N GLU A 593 -22.70 0.49 15.80
CA GLU A 593 -23.35 1.76 16.10
C GLU A 593 -22.34 2.73 16.73
N PRO A 594 -22.27 3.97 16.24
CA PRO A 594 -21.42 4.98 16.82
C PRO A 594 -21.91 5.38 18.22
N SER A 595 -20.99 5.60 19.13
CA SER A 595 -21.29 6.22 20.43
C SER A 595 -21.67 7.68 20.24
N LYS A 596 -22.70 8.14 20.94
CA LYS A 596 -23.06 9.57 21.03
C LYS A 596 -22.27 10.32 22.10
N ILE A 597 -21.43 9.62 22.86
CA ILE A 597 -20.62 10.22 23.92
C ILE A 597 -19.38 10.82 23.27
N TYR A 598 -19.29 12.15 23.32
CA TYR A 598 -18.08 12.88 22.94
C TYR A 598 -17.06 12.79 24.07
N GLU A 599 -15.90 12.29 23.76
CA GLU A 599 -14.73 12.55 24.58
C GLU A 599 -14.32 14.02 24.42
N LYS A 600 -13.58 14.54 25.39
CA LYS A 600 -13.15 15.94 25.44
C LYS A 600 -12.70 16.47 24.09
N GLU A 601 -13.22 17.61 23.65
CA GLU A 601 -12.73 18.30 22.45
C GLU A 601 -11.24 18.59 22.60
N LEU A 602 -10.46 18.12 21.63
CA LEU A 602 -9.03 18.38 21.55
C LEU A 602 -8.80 19.53 20.57
N PRO A 603 -8.05 20.59 20.96
CA PRO A 603 -7.79 21.71 20.09
C PRO A 603 -7.09 21.27 18.79
N PRO A 604 -7.52 21.72 17.59
CA PRO A 604 -6.86 21.38 16.32
C PRO A 604 -5.38 21.79 16.27
N ASP A 605 -5.02 22.85 16.99
CA ASP A 605 -3.64 23.36 17.06
C ASP A 605 -2.69 22.45 17.85
N ASP A 606 -3.21 21.53 18.68
CA ASP A 606 -2.42 20.49 19.36
C ASP A 606 -2.05 19.32 18.44
N ALA A 607 -2.59 19.28 17.23
CA ALA A 607 -2.29 18.24 16.25
C ALA A 607 -0.80 18.24 15.87
N ILE A 608 -0.16 17.08 15.93
CA ILE A 608 1.26 16.95 15.62
C ILE A 608 1.48 16.97 14.10
N VAL A 609 2.31 17.88 13.63
CA VAL A 609 2.75 18.03 12.24
C VAL A 609 4.11 17.35 12.04
N CYS A 610 5.09 17.69 12.87
CA CYS A 610 6.39 17.03 12.84
C CYS A 610 6.46 15.92 13.89
N ARG A 611 6.31 14.66 13.48
CA ARG A 611 6.24 13.49 14.38
C ARG A 611 7.52 13.26 15.16
N CYS A 612 8.69 13.38 14.49
CA CYS A 612 9.99 13.06 15.09
C CYS A 612 10.59 14.19 15.93
N GLU A 613 10.03 15.40 15.88
CA GLU A 613 10.41 16.53 16.75
C GLU A 613 9.24 17.01 17.61
N ARG A 614 8.07 16.36 17.50
CA ARG A 614 6.85 16.67 18.27
C ARG A 614 6.47 18.15 18.19
N ILE A 615 6.39 18.69 16.94
CA ILE A 615 5.98 20.06 16.67
C ILE A 615 4.52 20.07 16.27
N THR A 616 3.73 20.90 16.92
CA THR A 616 2.29 21.05 16.73
C THR A 616 1.97 21.97 15.55
N ALA A 617 0.71 21.93 15.10
CA ALA A 617 0.19 22.88 14.12
C ALA A 617 0.21 24.31 14.68
N GLY A 618 -0.10 24.49 15.97
CA GLY A 618 -0.08 25.78 16.66
C GLY A 618 1.30 26.44 16.67
N GLU A 619 2.37 25.67 16.99
CA GLU A 619 3.75 26.18 16.96
C GLU A 619 4.14 26.69 15.56
N ILE A 620 3.73 25.97 14.50
CA ILE A 620 4.01 26.37 13.11
C ILE A 620 3.18 27.61 12.71
N LYS A 621 1.90 27.65 13.02
CA LYS A 621 1.01 28.80 12.76
C LYS A 621 1.53 30.06 13.43
N THR A 622 1.97 29.97 14.68
CA THR A 622 2.56 31.10 15.43
C THR A 622 3.77 31.66 14.66
N ALA A 623 4.72 30.84 14.27
CA ALA A 623 5.88 31.29 13.52
C ALA A 623 5.49 31.94 12.15
N ILE A 624 4.50 31.40 11.45
CA ILE A 624 4.00 31.96 10.18
C ILE A 624 3.37 33.33 10.40
N ARG A 625 2.58 33.53 11.47
CA ARG A 625 1.94 34.78 11.84
C ARG A 625 2.96 35.83 12.28
N GLU A 626 4.08 35.42 12.86
CA GLU A 626 5.24 36.26 13.17
C GLU A 626 6.10 36.62 11.96
N GLY A 627 5.70 36.22 10.75
CA GLY A 627 6.30 36.65 9.50
C GLY A 627 7.27 35.65 8.85
N VAL A 628 7.40 34.44 9.35
CA VAL A 628 8.26 33.41 8.73
C VAL A 628 7.71 33.03 7.35
N ARG A 629 8.57 33.12 6.32
CA ARG A 629 8.29 32.76 4.90
C ARG A 629 9.35 31.86 4.29
N ASP A 630 10.31 31.40 5.06
CA ASP A 630 11.36 30.47 4.69
C ASP A 630 11.27 29.22 5.56
N ILE A 631 11.08 28.04 4.93
CA ILE A 631 11.00 26.77 5.67
C ILE A 631 12.32 26.44 6.37
N ASN A 632 13.48 26.95 5.89
CA ASN A 632 14.74 26.75 6.60
C ASN A 632 14.78 27.59 7.89
N GLN A 633 14.22 28.81 7.87
CA GLN A 633 14.04 29.61 9.08
C GLN A 633 13.03 28.94 10.05
N LEU A 634 11.90 28.44 9.54
CA LEU A 634 10.94 27.67 10.33
C LEU A 634 11.59 26.49 11.04
N LYS A 635 12.46 25.73 10.33
CA LYS A 635 13.25 24.63 10.90
C LYS A 635 14.15 25.13 12.05
N ALA A 636 14.83 26.24 11.85
CA ALA A 636 15.75 26.80 12.87
C ALA A 636 14.99 27.21 14.15
N LEU A 637 13.80 27.80 14.01
CA LEU A 637 12.99 28.26 15.13
C LEU A 637 12.28 27.13 15.88
N THR A 638 11.69 26.17 15.14
CA THR A 638 10.79 25.17 15.70
C THR A 638 11.36 23.76 15.70
N ARG A 639 12.44 23.49 14.96
CA ARG A 639 12.97 22.17 14.60
C ARG A 639 12.06 21.34 13.67
N ALA A 640 10.92 21.88 13.20
CA ALA A 640 10.03 21.17 12.28
C ALA A 640 10.79 20.75 11.01
N GLY A 641 10.86 19.44 10.74
CA GLY A 641 11.58 18.88 9.59
C GLY A 641 13.08 18.62 9.81
N MET A 642 13.62 18.81 11.03
CA MET A 642 15.03 18.52 11.35
C MET A 642 15.25 17.12 11.93
N GLY A 643 14.20 16.41 12.28
CA GLY A 643 14.34 15.09 12.89
C GLY A 643 14.76 14.00 11.90
N ALA A 644 14.95 12.81 12.43
CA ALA A 644 15.54 11.63 11.78
C ALA A 644 14.86 11.22 10.45
N CYS A 645 13.58 11.56 10.23
CA CYS A 645 12.92 11.28 8.95
C CYS A 645 13.36 12.21 7.79
N GLY A 646 14.13 13.26 8.05
CA GLY A 646 14.57 14.22 7.02
C GLY A 646 13.41 14.97 6.34
N SER A 647 12.41 15.42 7.08
CA SER A 647 11.25 16.20 6.59
C SER A 647 10.25 15.43 5.68
N LYS A 648 10.46 14.13 5.46
CA LYS A 648 9.67 13.33 4.51
C LYS A 648 8.17 13.26 4.85
N THR A 649 7.80 13.35 6.12
CA THR A 649 6.41 13.26 6.57
C THR A 649 5.75 14.62 6.81
N CYS A 650 6.47 15.59 7.34
CA CYS A 650 5.89 16.87 7.76
C CYS A 650 5.88 17.94 6.66
N ARG A 651 6.82 17.92 5.69
CA ARG A 651 6.92 18.95 4.65
C ARG A 651 5.61 19.23 3.90
N PRO A 652 4.84 18.23 3.44
CA PRO A 652 3.55 18.51 2.78
C PRO A 652 2.52 19.16 3.73
N MET A 653 2.56 18.84 5.02
CA MET A 653 1.65 19.43 6.01
C MET A 653 2.06 20.86 6.36
N ILE A 654 3.37 21.17 6.42
CA ILE A 654 3.87 22.51 6.61
C ILE A 654 3.39 23.42 5.46
N TRP A 655 3.56 23.00 4.20
CA TRP A 655 3.03 23.70 3.04
C TRP A 655 1.53 23.94 3.10
N ARG A 656 0.77 22.93 3.56
CA ARG A 656 -0.68 23.06 3.76
C ARG A 656 -1.00 24.13 4.80
N ILE A 657 -0.29 24.19 5.93
CA ILE A 657 -0.50 25.20 6.98
C ILE A 657 -0.21 26.60 6.45
N PHE A 658 0.86 26.83 5.66
CA PHE A 658 1.09 28.12 5.00
C PHE A 658 -0.12 28.55 4.16
N LYS A 659 -0.71 27.61 3.40
CA LYS A 659 -1.92 27.87 2.61
C LYS A 659 -3.14 28.17 3.49
N GLU A 660 -3.33 27.43 4.57
CA GLU A 660 -4.43 27.63 5.53
C GLU A 660 -4.35 28.99 6.24
N GLU A 661 -3.13 29.50 6.49
CA GLU A 661 -2.87 30.85 7.03
C GLU A 661 -2.96 31.95 5.95
N GLY A 662 -3.44 31.64 4.74
CA GLY A 662 -3.65 32.60 3.66
C GLY A 662 -2.39 33.10 2.97
N ILE A 663 -1.24 32.42 3.15
CA ILE A 663 0.02 32.83 2.56
C ILE A 663 0.11 32.35 1.10
N ASP A 664 0.51 33.27 0.21
CA ASP A 664 0.85 32.90 -1.17
C ASP A 664 2.09 31.98 -1.18
N LEU A 665 1.89 30.74 -1.57
CA LEU A 665 2.95 29.73 -1.58
C LEU A 665 4.13 30.08 -2.51
N ALA A 666 3.92 30.94 -3.50
CA ALA A 666 4.99 31.43 -4.37
C ALA A 666 6.02 32.33 -3.62
N THR A 667 5.61 32.89 -2.47
CA THR A 667 6.48 33.72 -1.62
C THR A 667 7.24 32.92 -0.58
N VAL A 668 6.98 31.61 -0.47
CA VAL A 668 7.60 30.74 0.55
C VAL A 668 8.85 30.07 -0.02
N THR A 669 9.99 30.30 0.62
CA THR A 669 11.24 29.59 0.28
C THR A 669 11.20 28.15 0.80
N ASP A 670 11.38 27.19 -0.08
CA ASP A 670 11.37 25.78 0.27
C ASP A 670 12.65 25.33 1.01
N SER A 671 12.57 24.19 1.67
CA SER A 671 13.68 23.63 2.41
C SER A 671 14.77 23.09 1.48
N VAL A 672 16.03 23.28 1.86
CA VAL A 672 17.17 22.66 1.16
C VAL A 672 17.26 21.18 1.54
N ASP A 673 17.26 20.31 0.54
CA ASP A 673 17.51 18.89 0.68
C ASP A 673 19.01 18.61 0.65
N ARG A 674 19.55 18.06 1.74
CA ARG A 674 20.95 17.70 1.89
C ARG A 674 21.20 16.23 1.59
N PRO A 675 22.41 15.83 1.14
CA PRO A 675 22.78 14.42 1.03
C PRO A 675 22.69 13.69 2.35
N LEU A 676 22.53 12.41 2.27
CA LEU A 676 22.01 11.34 3.05
C LEU A 676 20.51 11.46 3.18
N PHE A 677 19.82 10.85 2.22
CA PHE A 677 18.34 10.73 2.26
C PHE A 677 17.85 9.70 3.28
N VAL A 678 18.78 8.90 3.82
CA VAL A 678 18.53 7.89 4.85
C VAL A 678 19.60 8.01 5.90
N GLU A 679 19.27 7.84 7.19
CA GLU A 679 20.24 7.85 8.27
C GLU A 679 21.20 6.66 8.13
N VAL A 680 22.47 6.93 8.28
CA VAL A 680 23.56 5.94 8.18
C VAL A 680 24.51 6.14 9.34
N PRO A 681 24.92 5.08 10.05
CA PRO A 681 25.97 5.17 11.04
C PRO A 681 27.28 5.71 10.40
N ILE A 682 27.92 6.69 11.04
CA ILE A 682 29.13 7.33 10.50
C ILE A 682 30.23 6.29 10.25
N GLY A 683 30.37 5.29 11.13
CA GLY A 683 31.33 4.20 10.96
C GLY A 683 31.14 3.42 9.66
N VAL A 684 29.89 3.22 9.21
CA VAL A 684 29.61 2.54 7.93
C VAL A 684 30.12 3.39 6.76
N LEU A 685 29.86 4.70 6.77
CA LEU A 685 30.39 5.62 5.74
C LEU A 685 31.92 5.69 5.74
N ALA A 686 32.55 5.59 6.91
CA ALA A 686 33.99 5.58 7.07
C ALA A 686 34.63 4.24 6.72
N GLY A 687 33.88 3.21 6.35
CA GLY A 687 34.40 1.89 5.97
C GLY A 687 34.87 1.04 7.15
N VAL A 688 34.28 1.20 8.34
CA VAL A 688 34.62 0.38 9.52
C VAL A 688 34.29 -1.09 9.27
N LYS A 689 35.29 -1.98 9.35
CA LYS A 689 35.15 -3.42 9.06
C LYS A 689 34.77 -4.28 10.27
N GLU A 690 35.24 -3.97 11.47
CA GLU A 690 35.28 -4.94 12.59
C GLU A 690 34.08 -4.96 13.52
N ARG A 691 33.23 -3.91 13.55
CA ARG A 691 32.08 -3.84 14.47
C ARG A 691 30.85 -4.65 14.02
N PHE A 692 30.78 -4.99 12.74
CA PHE A 692 29.61 -5.61 12.16
C PHE A 692 29.81 -7.07 11.75
N ASP A 693 31.05 -7.51 11.54
CA ASP A 693 31.37 -8.88 11.13
C ASP A 693 31.35 -9.90 12.30
N ASN A 694 31.52 -9.47 13.54
CA ASN A 694 31.52 -10.34 14.73
C ASN A 694 30.14 -10.55 15.39
N ARG A 695 29.06 -10.09 14.76
CA ARG A 695 27.69 -10.26 15.23
C ARG A 695 26.84 -11.08 14.24
N GLY A 696 27.47 -12.12 13.65
CA GLY A 696 26.83 -13.11 12.79
C GLY A 696 25.92 -14.04 13.57
#